data_6b738c5ade78fdd94b5290651e757ce7
#
_entry.id   6b738c5ade78fdd94b5290651e757ce7
#
_cell.length_a   1.000
_cell.length_b   1.000
_cell.length_c   1.000
_cell.angle_alpha   90.00
_cell.angle_beta   90.00
_cell.angle_gamma   90.00
#
_symmetry.space_group_name_H-M   'P 1'
#
loop_
_entity.id
_entity.type
_entity.pdbx_description
1 polymer ?
#
loop_
_entity_poly.entity_id
_entity_poly.type
_entity_poly.pdbx_seq_one_letter_code
_entity_poly.pdbx_strand_id
1 'polypeptide(L)'
;MADGFSRFTDRSIVAMRVDGELRDLAAEITDTDTVEPVTVDSEDGLNILRHSAAHVLAQAVQRINPETKLGIGPPIADGFYYDFDPAEPFTPEDLKAISSEMQKIVKQGQRFVRRVVTEDEARAELADEPYKLELIGLKGGAAGDENGESVEVGGAELTIYDNIDPKTGELCWKDLCRGPHVPSTRMLGNGWALMRSAGAYWRGSEKNPMLQRVYGTAWPSKDELRAYQTRLEEAAKRDHRKLGVELDLFSFPDEIGSGLAVFHPKGGIIRHEIENFMRSELLKNGYEVVNSPHITKGTLFETSQHLNWYKDGMFPAMHLDEQTDGDGNVVKQGQDYYLKPMNCPFHNLIFRARARSYRELPLRLAEFGTVYRYEKSGTLSGLTRVRGLTQDDAHIYVTDEQVKDEIKRQLEFVFSTLRAYGLNDFYLELSTRDPEKSVGSDEQWELATDTLREVGEESGLELVADPGGAAFYGPKISVQARDAIGRTWQLSTVQLDFNQPELFELEYAAADGTRKQPIMIHRALLGSVERFFAILLEHYAGAFPVWLSPTQVVGIPVAEQYGEYLDEVVTRLREQGVRAEVDHSDDRMPKKIRTHTKAKVPFQLIAGEEDRAAGAVSFRFRDGTQLNGVPVDEAIDRITAAIRSHEQVSTAWSE
;
A
#
# COMPACT_ATOMS: atom_id res chain seq x y z
N MET A 1 18.78 -44.46 -3.63
CA MET A 1 18.04 -43.41 -2.93
C MET A 1 17.02 -42.88 -3.92
N ALA A 2 15.79 -42.61 -3.49
CA ALA A 2 14.73 -42.02 -4.33
C ALA A 2 14.95 -40.52 -4.43
N ASP A 3 14.39 -39.92 -5.45
CA ASP A 3 14.34 -38.46 -5.61
C ASP A 3 12.87 -38.01 -5.94
N GLY A 4 12.62 -36.71 -6.00
CA GLY A 4 11.32 -36.19 -6.30
C GLY A 4 10.81 -36.59 -7.70
N PHE A 5 11.70 -36.79 -8.68
CA PHE A 5 11.31 -37.25 -10.03
C PHE A 5 10.79 -38.68 -10.04
N SER A 6 11.28 -39.54 -9.16
CA SER A 6 10.77 -40.89 -9.00
C SER A 6 9.45 -40.96 -8.25
N ARG A 7 9.13 -39.93 -7.44
CA ARG A 7 7.95 -39.86 -6.59
C ARG A 7 6.79 -39.12 -7.25
N PHE A 8 7.08 -38.06 -8.02
CA PHE A 8 6.06 -37.20 -8.65
C PHE A 8 6.13 -37.25 -10.16
N THR A 9 5.00 -37.57 -10.78
CA THR A 9 4.86 -37.67 -12.24
C THR A 9 4.14 -36.47 -12.85
N ASP A 10 3.53 -35.64 -12.02
CA ASP A 10 2.84 -34.42 -12.47
C ASP A 10 3.87 -33.36 -12.87
N ARG A 11 3.74 -32.85 -14.09
CA ARG A 11 4.64 -31.83 -14.65
C ARG A 11 4.42 -30.42 -14.07
N SER A 12 3.33 -30.20 -13.35
CA SER A 12 3.09 -28.94 -12.63
C SER A 12 3.95 -28.82 -11.36
N ILE A 13 4.50 -29.93 -10.85
CA ILE A 13 5.35 -29.96 -9.67
C ILE A 13 6.75 -29.48 -10.04
N VAL A 14 7.19 -28.42 -9.37
CA VAL A 14 8.48 -27.73 -9.64
C VAL A 14 9.52 -27.98 -8.57
N ALA A 15 9.10 -28.31 -7.34
CA ALA A 15 9.94 -28.59 -6.20
C ALA A 15 9.22 -29.51 -5.21
N MET A 16 9.83 -29.80 -4.07
CA MET A 16 9.21 -30.55 -2.98
C MET A 16 9.56 -29.93 -1.63
N ARG A 17 8.70 -30.12 -0.63
CA ARG A 17 9.03 -29.92 0.78
C ARG A 17 9.42 -31.26 1.38
N VAL A 18 10.58 -31.30 1.99
CA VAL A 18 11.08 -32.46 2.72
C VAL A 18 11.23 -32.05 4.19
N ASP A 19 10.42 -32.64 5.05
CA ASP A 19 10.34 -32.29 6.49
C ASP A 19 10.14 -30.78 6.72
N GLY A 20 9.32 -30.13 5.86
CA GLY A 20 9.01 -28.72 5.92
C GLY A 20 9.97 -27.81 5.16
N GLU A 21 11.14 -28.28 4.72
CA GLU A 21 12.10 -27.50 3.95
C GLU A 21 11.91 -27.63 2.44
N LEU A 22 11.98 -26.49 1.72
CA LEU A 22 11.94 -26.48 0.25
C LEU A 22 13.23 -27.05 -0.35
N ARG A 23 13.11 -28.03 -1.24
CA ARG A 23 14.22 -28.67 -1.96
C ARG A 23 13.90 -28.88 -3.44
N ASP A 24 14.95 -28.95 -4.23
CA ASP A 24 14.86 -29.33 -5.64
C ASP A 24 14.28 -30.74 -5.81
N LEU A 25 13.59 -31.01 -6.90
CA LEU A 25 13.10 -32.36 -7.21
C LEU A 25 14.24 -33.40 -7.39
N ALA A 26 15.45 -32.95 -7.70
CA ALA A 26 16.62 -33.78 -7.80
C ALA A 26 17.29 -34.16 -6.46
N ALA A 27 16.81 -33.57 -5.34
CA ALA A 27 17.35 -33.86 -4.03
C ALA A 27 17.03 -35.31 -3.60
N GLU A 28 17.98 -35.95 -2.94
CA GLU A 28 17.79 -37.29 -2.41
C GLU A 28 16.79 -37.29 -1.25
N ILE A 29 15.92 -38.29 -1.24
CA ILE A 29 14.92 -38.52 -0.20
C ILE A 29 15.02 -39.93 0.35
N THR A 30 14.67 -40.09 1.62
CA THR A 30 14.65 -41.40 2.32
C THR A 30 13.20 -41.87 2.56
N ASP A 31 13.04 -43.11 2.93
CA ASP A 31 11.71 -43.68 3.23
C ASP A 31 11.06 -43.08 4.50
N THR A 32 11.85 -42.39 5.32
CA THR A 32 11.41 -41.77 6.58
C THR A 32 11.01 -40.31 6.42
N ASP A 33 11.32 -39.67 5.31
CA ASP A 33 11.08 -38.24 5.07
C ASP A 33 9.60 -37.99 4.76
N THR A 34 9.06 -36.93 5.33
CA THR A 34 7.74 -36.39 4.95
C THR A 34 7.94 -35.52 3.72
N VAL A 35 7.36 -35.94 2.57
CA VAL A 35 7.59 -35.25 1.30
C VAL A 35 6.26 -34.79 0.70
N GLU A 36 6.15 -33.48 0.49
CA GLU A 36 4.99 -32.80 -0.08
C GLU A 36 5.37 -32.17 -1.44
N PRO A 37 4.49 -32.24 -2.46
CA PRO A 37 4.74 -31.62 -3.74
C PRO A 37 4.53 -30.10 -3.69
N VAL A 38 5.34 -29.35 -4.42
CA VAL A 38 5.17 -27.91 -4.64
C VAL A 38 4.84 -27.68 -6.11
N THR A 39 3.60 -27.26 -6.38
CA THR A 39 3.11 -26.97 -7.73
C THR A 39 3.47 -25.56 -8.16
N VAL A 40 3.61 -25.33 -9.47
CA VAL A 40 4.04 -24.08 -10.08
C VAL A 40 3.09 -22.90 -9.80
N ASP A 41 1.82 -23.17 -9.53
CA ASP A 41 0.76 -22.21 -9.22
C ASP A 41 0.64 -21.90 -7.71
N SER A 42 1.34 -22.63 -6.85
CA SER A 42 1.47 -22.29 -5.43
C SER A 42 2.38 -21.08 -5.24
N GLU A 43 2.28 -20.42 -4.09
CA GLU A 43 3.13 -19.28 -3.72
C GLU A 43 4.61 -19.63 -3.81
N ASP A 44 5.02 -20.74 -3.18
CA ASP A 44 6.40 -21.24 -3.26
C ASP A 44 6.80 -21.56 -4.70
N GLY A 45 5.93 -22.22 -5.45
CA GLY A 45 6.18 -22.58 -6.85
C GLY A 45 6.36 -21.36 -7.75
N LEU A 46 5.58 -20.31 -7.54
CA LEU A 46 5.74 -19.03 -8.23
C LEU A 46 7.08 -18.37 -7.88
N ASN A 47 7.46 -18.37 -6.62
CA ASN A 47 8.75 -17.84 -6.18
C ASN A 47 9.93 -18.61 -6.80
N ILE A 48 9.86 -19.93 -6.85
CA ILE A 48 10.86 -20.78 -7.50
C ILE A 48 10.93 -20.51 -9.01
N LEU A 49 9.77 -20.35 -9.67
CA LEU A 49 9.70 -20.02 -11.10
C LEU A 49 10.37 -18.66 -11.39
N ARG A 50 10.05 -17.65 -10.58
CA ARG A 50 10.59 -16.28 -10.66
C ARG A 50 12.10 -16.27 -10.40
N HIS A 51 12.55 -16.97 -9.38
CA HIS A 51 13.98 -17.13 -9.08
C HIS A 51 14.73 -17.79 -10.25
N SER A 52 14.17 -18.84 -10.84
CA SER A 52 14.74 -19.48 -12.02
C SER A 52 14.76 -18.58 -13.25
N ALA A 53 13.73 -17.71 -13.41
CA ALA A 53 13.71 -16.71 -14.47
C ALA A 53 14.82 -15.64 -14.27
N ALA A 54 15.11 -15.25 -13.03
CA ALA A 54 16.21 -14.35 -12.71
C ALA A 54 17.57 -14.94 -13.11
N HIS A 55 17.79 -16.24 -12.88
CA HIS A 55 19.00 -16.95 -13.34
C HIS A 55 19.11 -17.02 -14.87
N VAL A 56 18.00 -17.28 -15.57
CA VAL A 56 17.98 -17.26 -17.04
C VAL A 56 18.26 -15.86 -17.58
N LEU A 57 17.79 -14.82 -16.90
CA LEU A 57 18.12 -13.41 -17.23
C LEU A 57 19.64 -13.18 -17.06
N ALA A 58 20.22 -13.57 -15.95
CA ALA A 58 21.66 -13.38 -15.69
C ALA A 58 22.51 -14.11 -16.72
N GLN A 59 22.19 -15.36 -17.02
CA GLN A 59 22.85 -16.11 -18.08
C GLN A 59 22.72 -15.44 -19.46
N ALA A 60 21.55 -14.89 -19.79
CA ALA A 60 21.33 -14.21 -21.06
C ALA A 60 22.17 -12.94 -21.18
N VAL A 61 22.26 -12.15 -20.10
CA VAL A 61 23.08 -10.93 -20.05
C VAL A 61 24.55 -11.28 -20.27
N GLN A 62 25.11 -12.27 -19.54
CA GLN A 62 26.51 -12.66 -19.70
C GLN A 62 26.82 -13.35 -21.02
N ARG A 63 25.84 -13.99 -21.67
CA ARG A 63 26.04 -14.50 -23.04
C ARG A 63 26.18 -13.39 -24.08
N ILE A 64 25.47 -12.26 -23.88
CA ILE A 64 25.57 -11.08 -24.76
C ILE A 64 26.78 -10.26 -24.41
N ASN A 65 27.04 -10.05 -23.13
CA ASN A 65 28.17 -9.27 -22.63
C ASN A 65 28.86 -10.02 -21.46
N PRO A 66 29.88 -10.83 -21.76
CA PRO A 66 30.58 -11.67 -20.76
C PRO A 66 31.30 -10.88 -19.65
N GLU A 67 31.61 -9.60 -19.90
CA GLU A 67 32.29 -8.75 -18.90
C GLU A 67 31.35 -8.19 -17.82
N THR A 68 30.04 -8.26 -18.03
CA THR A 68 29.04 -7.79 -17.06
C THR A 68 29.13 -8.61 -15.77
N LYS A 69 29.32 -7.93 -14.63
CA LYS A 69 29.40 -8.59 -13.31
C LYS A 69 28.02 -8.79 -12.71
N LEU A 70 27.89 -9.85 -11.93
CA LEU A 70 26.64 -10.31 -11.34
C LEU A 70 26.51 -9.86 -9.89
N GLY A 71 25.40 -9.22 -9.55
CA GLY A 71 24.96 -8.92 -8.19
C GLY A 71 24.09 -10.03 -7.61
N ILE A 72 22.84 -9.72 -7.32
CA ILE A 72 21.83 -10.66 -6.77
C ILE A 72 20.56 -10.64 -7.63
N GLY A 73 19.80 -11.75 -7.57
CA GLY A 73 18.57 -11.93 -8.35
C GLY A 73 17.45 -12.64 -7.61
N PRO A 74 16.82 -12.02 -6.58
CA PRO A 74 15.73 -12.63 -5.84
C PRO A 74 14.41 -12.59 -6.60
N PRO A 75 13.46 -13.49 -6.27
CA PRO A 75 12.07 -13.32 -6.61
C PRO A 75 11.47 -12.17 -5.77
N ILE A 76 10.44 -11.52 -6.31
CA ILE A 76 9.61 -10.52 -5.62
C ILE A 76 8.13 -10.87 -5.87
N ALA A 77 7.21 -10.21 -5.16
CA ALA A 77 5.78 -10.55 -5.13
C ALA A 77 5.15 -10.86 -6.50
N ASP A 78 5.37 -10.03 -7.52
CA ASP A 78 4.79 -10.23 -8.86
C ASP A 78 5.86 -10.46 -9.95
N GLY A 79 7.10 -10.77 -9.55
CA GLY A 79 8.17 -10.90 -10.54
C GLY A 79 9.52 -11.28 -9.94
N PHE A 80 10.56 -10.75 -10.54
CA PHE A 80 11.93 -10.92 -10.13
C PHE A 80 12.76 -9.73 -10.59
N TYR A 81 13.95 -9.58 -10.04
CA TYR A 81 14.98 -8.73 -10.61
C TYR A 81 16.33 -9.41 -10.59
N TYR A 82 17.27 -8.81 -11.28
CA TYR A 82 18.68 -9.15 -11.15
C TYR A 82 19.54 -7.88 -11.29
N ASP A 83 20.52 -7.74 -10.40
CA ASP A 83 21.46 -6.62 -10.36
C ASP A 83 22.72 -6.94 -11.16
N PHE A 84 23.10 -6.00 -12.02
CA PHE A 84 24.25 -6.14 -12.90
C PHE A 84 25.16 -4.92 -12.78
N ASP A 85 26.46 -5.12 -13.03
CA ASP A 85 27.44 -4.06 -13.22
C ASP A 85 27.95 -4.09 -14.66
N PRO A 86 27.19 -3.56 -15.63
CA PRO A 86 27.63 -3.45 -17.02
C PRO A 86 28.51 -2.22 -17.23
N ALA A 87 29.32 -2.21 -18.29
CA ALA A 87 30.13 -1.05 -18.67
C ALA A 87 29.27 0.18 -19.03
N GLU A 88 28.08 -0.03 -19.60
CA GLU A 88 27.14 1.02 -19.97
C GLU A 88 25.72 0.62 -19.47
N PRO A 89 24.87 1.59 -19.07
CA PRO A 89 23.51 1.31 -18.65
C PRO A 89 22.67 0.63 -19.73
N PHE A 90 21.81 -0.31 -19.34
CA PHE A 90 20.93 -1.02 -20.27
C PHE A 90 19.90 -0.08 -20.90
N THR A 91 19.81 -0.16 -22.24
CA THR A 91 18.79 0.52 -23.03
C THR A 91 17.54 -0.37 -23.25
N PRO A 92 16.41 0.17 -23.72
CA PRO A 92 15.26 -0.64 -24.14
C PRO A 92 15.57 -1.65 -25.25
N GLU A 93 16.54 -1.35 -26.13
CA GLU A 93 17.03 -2.21 -27.19
C GLU A 93 17.80 -3.40 -26.61
N ASP A 94 18.61 -3.17 -25.58
CA ASP A 94 19.32 -4.24 -24.86
C ASP A 94 18.35 -5.19 -24.20
N LEU A 95 17.28 -4.69 -23.56
CA LEU A 95 16.25 -5.54 -22.96
C LEU A 95 15.55 -6.45 -23.99
N LYS A 96 15.36 -5.98 -25.21
CA LYS A 96 14.83 -6.82 -26.31
C LYS A 96 15.81 -7.91 -26.73
N ALA A 97 17.10 -7.57 -26.83
CA ALA A 97 18.15 -8.53 -27.17
C ALA A 97 18.28 -9.58 -26.06
N ILE A 98 18.29 -9.16 -24.79
CA ILE A 98 18.32 -10.05 -23.62
C ILE A 98 17.10 -10.97 -23.61
N SER A 99 15.88 -10.46 -23.84
CA SER A 99 14.66 -11.26 -23.94
C SER A 99 14.77 -12.33 -25.04
N SER A 100 15.35 -11.96 -26.17
CA SER A 100 15.55 -12.92 -27.28
C SER A 100 16.55 -14.05 -26.90
N GLU A 101 17.58 -13.71 -26.15
CA GLU A 101 18.56 -14.70 -25.66
C GLU A 101 17.96 -15.58 -24.57
N MET A 102 17.22 -15.01 -23.62
CA MET A 102 16.45 -15.79 -22.62
C MET A 102 15.54 -16.81 -23.31
N GLN A 103 14.83 -16.43 -24.38
CA GLN A 103 13.96 -17.34 -25.11
C GLN A 103 14.73 -18.51 -25.76
N LYS A 104 15.98 -18.30 -26.17
CA LYS A 104 16.84 -19.39 -26.67
C LYS A 104 17.23 -20.35 -25.53
N ILE A 105 17.61 -19.80 -24.37
CA ILE A 105 17.96 -20.58 -23.17
C ILE A 105 16.77 -21.44 -22.73
N VAL A 106 15.58 -20.84 -22.64
CA VAL A 106 14.34 -21.56 -22.31
C VAL A 106 14.07 -22.71 -23.27
N LYS A 107 14.23 -22.50 -24.59
CA LYS A 107 14.05 -23.54 -25.63
C LYS A 107 15.09 -24.63 -25.55
N GLN A 108 16.32 -24.33 -25.10
CA GLN A 108 17.37 -25.35 -24.90
C GLN A 108 16.99 -26.35 -23.81
N GLY A 109 16.19 -25.91 -22.81
CA GLY A 109 15.72 -26.78 -21.73
C GLY A 109 16.85 -27.27 -20.83
N GLN A 110 17.78 -26.39 -20.49
CA GLN A 110 18.90 -26.67 -19.60
C GLN A 110 18.39 -27.11 -18.23
N ARG A 111 19.10 -28.04 -17.58
CA ARG A 111 18.79 -28.50 -16.24
C ARG A 111 19.51 -27.64 -15.20
N PHE A 112 18.82 -27.29 -14.13
CA PHE A 112 19.46 -26.72 -12.95
C PHE A 112 20.00 -27.84 -12.07
N VAL A 113 21.28 -27.76 -11.73
CA VAL A 113 21.96 -28.79 -10.93
C VAL A 113 22.65 -28.13 -9.74
N ARG A 114 22.18 -28.44 -8.54
CA ARG A 114 22.72 -27.91 -7.28
C ARG A 114 23.99 -28.65 -6.90
N ARG A 115 25.03 -27.92 -6.54
CA ARG A 115 26.28 -28.47 -5.95
C ARG A 115 26.55 -27.74 -4.62
N VAL A 116 26.89 -28.51 -3.59
CA VAL A 116 27.49 -28.00 -2.36
C VAL A 116 28.98 -27.83 -2.61
N VAL A 117 29.52 -26.68 -2.26
CA VAL A 117 30.94 -26.33 -2.47
C VAL A 117 31.53 -25.75 -1.19
N THR A 118 32.85 -25.92 -1.05
CA THR A 118 33.62 -25.24 0.00
C THR A 118 33.79 -23.75 -0.32
N GLU A 119 34.14 -22.92 0.67
CA GLU A 119 34.45 -21.51 0.47
C GLU A 119 35.57 -21.29 -0.54
N ASP A 120 36.65 -22.12 -0.46
CA ASP A 120 37.78 -22.03 -1.37
C ASP A 120 37.40 -22.39 -2.81
N GLU A 121 36.58 -23.42 -3.00
CA GLU A 121 36.05 -23.79 -4.32
C GLU A 121 35.14 -22.66 -4.90
N ALA A 122 34.23 -22.14 -4.08
CA ALA A 122 33.35 -21.06 -4.50
C ALA A 122 34.14 -19.80 -4.92
N ARG A 123 35.13 -19.40 -4.12
CA ARG A 123 36.03 -18.29 -4.45
C ARG A 123 36.84 -18.50 -5.70
N ALA A 124 37.30 -19.71 -5.93
CA ALA A 124 38.08 -20.08 -7.12
C ALA A 124 37.15 -20.05 -8.38
N GLU A 125 35.97 -20.62 -8.26
CA GLU A 125 35.02 -20.69 -9.39
C GLU A 125 34.38 -19.35 -9.78
N LEU A 126 34.29 -18.40 -8.83
CA LEU A 126 33.66 -17.08 -8.99
C LEU A 126 34.69 -15.95 -8.88
N ALA A 127 35.97 -16.23 -9.15
CA ALA A 127 37.05 -15.25 -8.99
C ALA A 127 36.86 -13.95 -9.76
N ASP A 128 36.12 -13.98 -10.87
CA ASP A 128 35.84 -12.82 -11.72
C ASP A 128 34.53 -12.06 -11.31
N GLU A 129 33.82 -12.52 -10.26
CA GLU A 129 32.54 -11.95 -9.82
C GLU A 129 32.72 -11.26 -8.44
N PRO A 130 33.11 -9.98 -8.40
CA PRO A 130 33.46 -9.30 -7.15
C PRO A 130 32.32 -9.24 -6.14
N TYR A 131 31.09 -9.03 -6.59
CA TYR A 131 29.91 -9.00 -5.72
C TYR A 131 29.59 -10.36 -5.13
N LYS A 132 29.78 -11.46 -5.88
CA LYS A 132 29.63 -12.82 -5.36
C LYS A 132 30.70 -13.16 -4.34
N LEU A 133 31.95 -12.71 -4.54
CA LEU A 133 33.03 -12.88 -3.56
C LEU A 133 32.73 -12.14 -2.25
N GLU A 134 32.11 -10.95 -2.31
CA GLU A 134 31.66 -10.24 -1.11
C GLU A 134 30.58 -11.04 -0.37
N LEU A 135 29.60 -11.57 -1.10
CA LEU A 135 28.50 -12.37 -0.52
C LEU A 135 29.02 -13.65 0.18
N ILE A 136 30.02 -14.34 -0.38
CA ILE A 136 30.67 -15.51 0.25
C ILE A 136 31.26 -15.11 1.62
N GLY A 137 31.79 -13.89 1.75
CA GLY A 137 32.39 -13.41 3.00
C GLY A 137 31.40 -13.09 4.12
N LEU A 138 30.12 -12.93 3.78
CA LEU A 138 29.05 -12.61 4.72
C LEU A 138 28.45 -13.89 5.32
N LYS A 139 29.12 -14.49 6.29
CA LYS A 139 28.64 -15.70 6.99
C LYS A 139 27.30 -15.44 7.67
N GLY A 140 26.20 -15.83 7.02
CA GLY A 140 24.86 -15.88 7.64
C GLY A 140 24.18 -14.54 7.93
N GLY A 141 24.66 -13.45 7.33
CA GLY A 141 24.00 -12.13 7.45
C GLY A 141 22.98 -11.92 6.33
N ALA A 142 21.79 -11.43 6.67
CA ALA A 142 20.81 -10.96 5.69
C ALA A 142 21.37 -9.72 4.97
N ALA A 143 21.42 -9.75 3.64
CA ALA A 143 21.60 -8.55 2.83
C ALA A 143 20.19 -7.99 2.59
N GLY A 144 19.79 -6.94 3.32
CA GLY A 144 18.52 -6.24 3.07
C GLY A 144 18.61 -5.42 1.78
N ASP A 145 17.54 -5.41 1.01
CA ASP A 145 17.32 -4.42 -0.04
C ASP A 145 16.65 -3.16 0.51
N GLU A 146 16.46 -2.13 -0.35
CA GLU A 146 15.81 -0.86 0.00
C GLU A 146 14.36 -1.02 0.49
N ASN A 147 13.72 -2.17 0.24
CA ASN A 147 12.33 -2.47 0.61
C ASN A 147 12.22 -3.28 1.90
N GLY A 148 13.35 -3.62 2.55
CA GLY A 148 13.38 -4.42 3.77
C GLY A 148 13.24 -5.92 3.52
N GLU A 149 13.24 -6.37 2.26
CA GLU A 149 13.29 -7.80 1.93
C GLU A 149 14.71 -8.31 2.16
N SER A 150 14.88 -9.18 3.15
CA SER A 150 16.16 -9.82 3.44
C SER A 150 16.46 -10.85 2.36
N VAL A 151 17.38 -10.53 1.47
CA VAL A 151 18.00 -11.55 0.62
C VAL A 151 18.97 -12.32 1.51
N GLU A 152 18.55 -13.47 2.00
CA GLU A 152 19.44 -14.36 2.76
C GLU A 152 20.53 -14.87 1.84
N VAL A 153 21.74 -14.35 2.00
CA VAL A 153 22.95 -14.84 1.33
C VAL A 153 23.87 -15.44 2.36
N GLY A 154 24.27 -16.69 2.13
CA GLY A 154 25.19 -17.42 3.02
C GLY A 154 24.44 -18.13 4.16
N GLY A 155 24.08 -19.39 3.96
CA GLY A 155 23.66 -20.33 4.99
C GLY A 155 24.86 -21.12 5.55
N ALA A 156 24.57 -22.15 6.32
CA ALA A 156 25.58 -23.10 6.80
C ALA A 156 26.31 -23.83 5.63
N GLU A 157 25.69 -23.88 4.44
CA GLU A 157 26.22 -24.46 3.22
C GLU A 157 26.30 -23.46 2.08
N LEU A 158 27.42 -23.38 1.38
CA LEU A 158 27.55 -22.64 0.13
C LEU A 158 27.16 -23.55 -1.04
N THR A 159 26.31 -23.05 -1.92
CA THR A 159 25.80 -23.78 -3.07
C THR A 159 25.96 -23.01 -4.37
N ILE A 160 26.35 -23.73 -5.42
CA ILE A 160 26.40 -23.25 -6.80
C ILE A 160 25.35 -24.02 -7.59
N TYR A 161 24.60 -23.34 -8.42
CA TYR A 161 23.71 -23.92 -9.41
C TYR A 161 24.32 -23.84 -10.79
N ASP A 162 24.46 -25.01 -11.41
CA ASP A 162 24.96 -25.18 -12.77
C ASP A 162 23.76 -25.32 -13.74
N ASN A 163 23.79 -24.58 -14.82
CA ASN A 163 22.89 -24.78 -15.95
C ASN A 163 23.56 -25.74 -16.94
N ILE A 164 23.03 -26.95 -17.07
CA ILE A 164 23.61 -28.02 -17.84
C ILE A 164 22.81 -28.32 -19.09
N ASP A 165 23.45 -28.37 -20.27
CA ASP A 165 22.81 -28.82 -21.49
C ASP A 165 22.33 -30.27 -21.37
N PRO A 166 21.03 -30.57 -21.52
CA PRO A 166 20.49 -31.91 -21.33
C PRO A 166 20.95 -32.92 -22.37
N LYS A 167 21.53 -32.51 -23.51
CA LYS A 167 21.95 -33.36 -24.61
C LYS A 167 23.43 -33.69 -24.53
N THR A 168 24.24 -32.66 -24.22
CA THR A 168 25.72 -32.84 -24.21
C THR A 168 26.26 -33.09 -22.81
N GLY A 169 25.52 -32.68 -21.77
CA GLY A 169 26.00 -32.72 -20.38
C GLY A 169 26.99 -31.60 -20.06
N GLU A 170 27.20 -30.65 -20.98
CA GLU A 170 28.14 -29.55 -20.80
C GLU A 170 27.57 -28.45 -19.91
N LEU A 171 28.45 -27.81 -19.14
CA LEU A 171 28.14 -26.63 -18.35
C LEU A 171 27.90 -25.44 -19.26
N CYS A 172 26.71 -24.86 -19.19
CA CYS A 172 26.32 -23.66 -19.96
C CYS A 172 26.52 -22.36 -19.21
N TRP A 173 26.35 -22.39 -17.89
CA TRP A 173 26.45 -21.25 -17.01
C TRP A 173 26.31 -21.68 -15.55
N LYS A 174 26.77 -20.86 -14.59
CA LYS A 174 26.67 -21.13 -13.15
C LYS A 174 26.49 -19.85 -12.34
N ASP A 175 25.89 -19.97 -11.16
CA ASP A 175 25.76 -18.86 -10.19
C ASP A 175 25.77 -19.36 -8.74
N LEU A 176 26.21 -18.49 -7.83
CA LEU A 176 26.09 -18.67 -6.38
C LEU A 176 24.64 -18.41 -5.96
N CYS A 177 23.98 -19.43 -5.45
CA CYS A 177 22.56 -19.36 -5.12
C CYS A 177 22.17 -20.46 -4.13
N ARG A 178 21.14 -20.21 -3.30
CA ARG A 178 20.58 -21.22 -2.38
C ARG A 178 19.56 -22.14 -3.05
N GLY A 179 18.90 -21.66 -4.09
CA GLY A 179 17.79 -22.37 -4.69
C GLY A 179 16.51 -22.33 -3.82
N PRO A 180 15.57 -23.26 -4.00
CA PRO A 180 15.55 -24.23 -5.12
C PRO A 180 15.21 -23.58 -6.47
N HIS A 181 15.41 -24.36 -7.53
CA HIS A 181 15.06 -23.98 -8.90
C HIS A 181 14.09 -24.97 -9.55
N VAL A 182 13.40 -24.52 -10.60
CA VAL A 182 12.63 -25.44 -11.45
C VAL A 182 13.58 -26.47 -12.08
N PRO A 183 13.13 -27.70 -12.37
CA PRO A 183 13.97 -28.76 -12.94
C PRO A 183 14.68 -28.42 -14.24
N SER A 184 14.07 -27.53 -15.05
CA SER A 184 14.59 -27.16 -16.37
C SER A 184 14.14 -25.77 -16.77
N THR A 185 15.02 -25.04 -17.46
CA THR A 185 14.69 -23.72 -18.02
C THR A 185 13.45 -23.73 -18.93
N ARG A 186 13.10 -24.90 -19.52
CA ARG A 186 11.89 -25.08 -20.33
C ARG A 186 10.61 -24.84 -19.56
N MET A 187 10.60 -25.00 -18.24
CA MET A 187 9.41 -24.78 -17.41
C MET A 187 8.99 -23.31 -17.33
N LEU A 188 9.89 -22.38 -17.64
CA LEU A 188 9.53 -20.97 -17.78
C LEU A 188 8.58 -20.71 -18.97
N GLY A 189 8.57 -21.59 -19.97
CA GLY A 189 7.67 -21.50 -21.11
C GLY A 189 7.70 -20.14 -21.81
N ASN A 190 6.51 -19.56 -21.99
CA ASN A 190 6.30 -18.20 -22.55
C ASN A 190 5.60 -17.27 -21.56
N GLY A 191 5.55 -17.64 -20.28
CA GLY A 191 4.84 -16.92 -19.23
C GLY A 191 5.68 -15.82 -18.55
N TRP A 192 6.72 -15.30 -19.17
CA TRP A 192 7.61 -14.30 -18.61
C TRP A 192 7.83 -13.09 -19.52
N ALA A 193 8.23 -11.96 -18.94
CA ALA A 193 8.62 -10.76 -19.67
C ALA A 193 9.63 -9.93 -18.86
N LEU A 194 10.58 -9.27 -19.55
CA LEU A 194 11.36 -8.19 -18.97
C LEU A 194 10.53 -6.90 -18.99
N MET A 195 10.58 -6.14 -17.89
CA MET A 195 9.72 -4.99 -17.69
C MET A 195 10.46 -3.66 -17.87
N ARG A 196 11.58 -3.47 -17.17
CA ARG A 196 12.37 -2.22 -17.16
C ARG A 196 13.75 -2.45 -16.55
N SER A 197 14.64 -1.47 -16.76
CA SER A 197 15.88 -1.32 -16.00
C SER A 197 15.84 -0.04 -15.16
N ALA A 198 16.57 -0.04 -14.05
CA ALA A 198 16.77 1.13 -13.18
C ALA A 198 18.11 1.04 -12.46
N GLY A 199 18.67 2.18 -12.03
CA GLY A 199 19.79 2.21 -11.11
C GLY A 199 19.37 1.73 -9.72
N ALA A 200 20.23 0.94 -9.06
CA ALA A 200 20.05 0.51 -7.68
C ALA A 200 21.40 0.45 -6.98
N TYR A 201 21.50 1.01 -5.78
CA TYR A 201 22.74 0.91 -5.02
C TYR A 201 22.96 -0.51 -4.51
N TRP A 202 24.18 -1.02 -4.65
CA TRP A 202 24.54 -2.33 -4.11
C TRP A 202 24.18 -2.41 -2.63
N ARG A 203 23.40 -3.42 -2.24
CA ARG A 203 22.90 -3.64 -0.88
C ARG A 203 22.19 -2.42 -0.28
N GLY A 204 21.47 -1.66 -1.08
CA GLY A 204 20.64 -0.54 -0.64
C GLY A 204 21.40 0.65 -0.01
N SER A 205 22.72 0.74 -0.14
CA SER A 205 23.52 1.80 0.48
C SER A 205 24.07 2.76 -0.56
N GLU A 206 23.74 4.04 -0.45
CA GLU A 206 24.26 5.12 -1.30
C GLU A 206 25.80 5.25 -1.29
N LYS A 207 26.47 4.60 -0.33
CA LYS A 207 27.95 4.53 -0.24
C LYS A 207 28.55 3.45 -1.13
N ASN A 208 27.73 2.54 -1.64
CA ASN A 208 28.14 1.43 -2.48
C ASN A 208 27.97 1.77 -3.96
N PRO A 209 28.59 1.01 -4.88
CA PRO A 209 28.42 1.20 -6.31
C PRO A 209 26.93 1.16 -6.73
N MET A 210 26.58 1.98 -7.73
CA MET A 210 25.28 1.94 -8.37
C MET A 210 25.28 0.90 -9.47
N LEU A 211 24.49 -0.16 -9.30
CA LEU A 211 24.28 -1.22 -10.26
C LEU A 211 23.08 -0.92 -11.16
N GLN A 212 22.94 -1.71 -12.23
CA GLN A 212 21.78 -1.71 -13.11
C GLN A 212 20.87 -2.89 -12.74
N ARG A 213 19.71 -2.59 -12.19
CA ARG A 213 18.68 -3.59 -11.85
C ARG A 213 17.74 -3.78 -13.02
N VAL A 214 17.64 -5.01 -13.53
CA VAL A 214 16.66 -5.38 -14.56
C VAL A 214 15.51 -6.11 -13.89
N TYR A 215 14.30 -5.56 -14.04
CA TYR A 215 13.07 -6.14 -13.53
C TYR A 215 12.40 -7.01 -14.58
N GLY A 216 11.89 -8.16 -14.15
CA GLY A 216 11.07 -9.05 -14.94
C GLY A 216 9.89 -9.59 -14.17
N THR A 217 8.99 -10.28 -14.87
CA THR A 217 7.86 -11.00 -14.28
C THR A 217 7.78 -12.40 -14.86
N ALA A 218 7.32 -13.38 -14.06
CA ALA A 218 7.12 -14.75 -14.53
C ALA A 218 5.86 -15.36 -13.92
N TRP A 219 5.11 -16.07 -14.75
CA TRP A 219 3.80 -16.66 -14.49
C TRP A 219 3.76 -18.08 -15.08
N PRO A 220 2.93 -18.99 -14.55
CA PRO A 220 2.84 -20.38 -15.04
C PRO A 220 2.46 -20.48 -16.51
N SER A 221 1.73 -19.51 -17.04
CA SER A 221 1.25 -19.50 -18.41
C SER A 221 1.34 -18.12 -19.07
N LYS A 222 1.27 -18.12 -20.42
CA LYS A 222 1.20 -16.88 -21.21
C LYS A 222 -0.10 -16.11 -20.95
N ASP A 223 -1.18 -16.81 -20.65
CA ASP A 223 -2.48 -16.17 -20.39
C ASP A 223 -2.47 -15.44 -19.05
N GLU A 224 -1.85 -16.01 -18.02
CA GLU A 224 -1.64 -15.32 -16.73
C GLU A 224 -0.70 -14.12 -16.86
N LEU A 225 0.39 -14.26 -17.63
CA LEU A 225 1.25 -13.11 -17.96
C LEU A 225 0.44 -12.00 -18.64
N ARG A 226 -0.41 -12.34 -19.59
CA ARG A 226 -1.26 -11.37 -20.29
C ARG A 226 -2.27 -10.71 -19.37
N ALA A 227 -2.89 -11.49 -18.48
CA ALA A 227 -3.80 -10.97 -17.46
C ALA A 227 -3.07 -9.98 -16.54
N TYR A 228 -1.86 -10.30 -16.10
CA TYR A 228 -1.00 -9.40 -15.31
C TYR A 228 -0.66 -8.10 -16.06
N GLN A 229 -0.23 -8.20 -17.32
CA GLN A 229 0.07 -7.03 -18.16
C GLN A 229 -1.15 -6.13 -18.35
N THR A 230 -2.33 -6.72 -18.61
CA THR A 230 -3.59 -5.98 -18.69
C THR A 230 -3.91 -5.26 -17.39
N ARG A 231 -3.70 -5.92 -16.25
CA ARG A 231 -3.87 -5.32 -14.91
C ARG A 231 -2.94 -4.13 -14.70
N LEU A 232 -1.68 -4.22 -15.14
CA LEU A 232 -0.72 -3.10 -15.06
C LEU A 232 -1.13 -1.93 -15.97
N GLU A 233 -1.61 -2.21 -17.19
CA GLU A 233 -2.11 -1.16 -18.09
C GLU A 233 -3.33 -0.45 -17.50
N GLU A 234 -4.27 -1.20 -16.92
CA GLU A 234 -5.42 -0.63 -16.22
C GLU A 234 -4.99 0.17 -14.99
N ALA A 235 -4.01 -0.31 -14.22
CA ALA A 235 -3.44 0.44 -13.10
C ALA A 235 -2.83 1.76 -13.56
N ALA A 236 -2.07 1.76 -14.65
CA ALA A 236 -1.46 2.98 -15.20
C ALA A 236 -2.50 4.01 -15.69
N LYS A 237 -3.63 3.55 -16.24
CA LYS A 237 -4.75 4.43 -16.63
C LYS A 237 -5.43 5.07 -15.42
N ARG A 238 -5.42 4.41 -14.26
CA ARG A 238 -6.08 4.82 -13.03
C ARG A 238 -5.15 5.55 -12.06
N ASP A 239 -3.86 5.69 -12.39
CA ASP A 239 -2.86 6.33 -11.52
C ASP A 239 -3.36 7.70 -11.03
N HIS A 240 -3.46 7.87 -9.71
CA HIS A 240 -3.99 9.08 -9.09
C HIS A 240 -3.20 10.33 -9.45
N ARG A 241 -1.89 10.22 -9.72
CA ARG A 241 -1.02 11.34 -10.13
C ARG A 241 -1.46 11.88 -11.48
N LYS A 242 -1.81 10.98 -12.42
CA LYS A 242 -2.31 11.32 -13.75
C LYS A 242 -3.73 11.87 -13.67
N LEU A 243 -4.62 11.15 -13.00
CA LEU A 243 -6.03 11.56 -12.84
C LEU A 243 -6.16 12.86 -12.04
N GLY A 244 -5.28 13.08 -11.06
CA GLY A 244 -5.23 14.32 -10.28
C GLY A 244 -5.00 15.56 -11.14
N VAL A 245 -4.08 15.46 -12.10
CA VAL A 245 -3.82 16.53 -13.08
C VAL A 245 -4.97 16.64 -14.09
N GLU A 246 -5.42 15.54 -14.69
CA GLU A 246 -6.48 15.53 -15.71
C GLU A 246 -7.82 16.09 -15.19
N LEU A 247 -8.13 15.86 -13.91
CA LEU A 247 -9.37 16.28 -13.27
C LEU A 247 -9.21 17.55 -12.42
N ASP A 248 -7.99 18.12 -12.36
CA ASP A 248 -7.66 19.32 -11.59
C ASP A 248 -7.99 19.18 -10.09
N LEU A 249 -7.46 18.12 -9.46
CA LEU A 249 -7.77 17.78 -8.07
C LEU A 249 -6.71 18.24 -7.06
N PHE A 250 -5.44 18.08 -7.40
CA PHE A 250 -4.30 18.45 -6.54
C PHE A 250 -3.01 18.59 -7.34
N SER A 251 -2.01 19.20 -6.70
CA SER A 251 -0.65 19.34 -7.24
C SER A 251 0.40 19.21 -6.13
N PHE A 252 1.66 19.05 -6.54
CA PHE A 252 2.85 19.07 -5.68
C PHE A 252 3.80 20.15 -6.20
N PRO A 253 3.59 21.44 -5.86
CA PRO A 253 4.47 22.51 -6.30
C PRO A 253 5.88 22.37 -5.69
N ASP A 254 6.92 22.54 -6.51
CA ASP A 254 8.31 22.44 -6.04
C ASP A 254 8.64 23.51 -4.98
N GLU A 255 7.96 24.65 -5.05
CA GLU A 255 8.14 25.80 -4.16
C GLU A 255 7.84 25.49 -2.69
N ILE A 256 6.96 24.53 -2.41
CA ILE A 256 6.61 24.15 -1.02
C ILE A 256 7.38 22.92 -0.54
N GLY A 257 8.12 22.25 -1.42
CA GLY A 257 8.92 21.08 -1.10
C GLY A 257 8.22 19.73 -1.37
N SER A 258 9.03 18.69 -1.48
CA SER A 258 8.60 17.35 -1.86
C SER A 258 7.69 16.71 -0.80
N GLY A 259 6.67 16.00 -1.24
CA GLY A 259 5.76 15.24 -0.38
C GLY A 259 4.73 16.09 0.37
N LEU A 260 4.51 17.32 -0.07
CA LEU A 260 3.48 18.22 0.45
C LEU A 260 2.46 18.51 -0.66
N ALA A 261 1.22 18.05 -0.47
CA ALA A 261 0.16 18.17 -1.46
C ALA A 261 -0.65 19.46 -1.28
N VAL A 262 -1.01 20.11 -2.39
CA VAL A 262 -1.99 21.20 -2.44
C VAL A 262 -3.24 20.69 -3.14
N PHE A 263 -4.38 20.70 -2.45
CA PHE A 263 -5.67 20.33 -3.04
C PHE A 263 -6.27 21.53 -3.74
N HIS A 264 -6.66 21.35 -5.01
CA HIS A 264 -7.39 22.34 -5.79
C HIS A 264 -8.88 22.34 -5.41
N PRO A 265 -9.68 23.30 -5.84
CA PRO A 265 -11.08 23.41 -5.40
C PRO A 265 -11.90 22.12 -5.56
N LYS A 266 -11.74 21.39 -6.67
CA LYS A 266 -12.45 20.12 -6.90
C LYS A 266 -11.95 19.01 -5.97
N GLY A 267 -10.64 18.90 -5.78
CA GLY A 267 -10.07 17.96 -4.82
C GLY A 267 -10.41 18.32 -3.38
N GLY A 268 -10.41 19.62 -3.06
CA GLY A 268 -10.79 20.13 -1.75
C GLY A 268 -12.23 19.76 -1.36
N ILE A 269 -13.17 19.81 -2.31
CA ILE A 269 -14.56 19.37 -2.07
C ILE A 269 -14.62 17.85 -1.79
N ILE A 270 -13.94 17.02 -2.59
CA ILE A 270 -13.94 15.57 -2.36
C ILE A 270 -13.36 15.25 -0.97
N ARG A 271 -12.24 15.90 -0.61
CA ARG A 271 -11.64 15.77 0.73
C ARG A 271 -12.62 16.21 1.82
N HIS A 272 -13.29 17.31 1.64
CA HIS A 272 -14.30 17.84 2.57
C HIS A 272 -15.44 16.85 2.80
N GLU A 273 -15.98 16.25 1.73
CA GLU A 273 -17.04 15.25 1.83
C GLU A 273 -16.57 13.97 2.54
N ILE A 274 -15.34 13.49 2.26
CA ILE A 274 -14.74 12.38 2.98
C ILE A 274 -14.69 12.69 4.48
N GLU A 275 -14.14 13.84 4.85
CA GLU A 275 -13.99 14.22 6.27
C GLU A 275 -15.35 14.44 6.95
N ASN A 276 -16.34 15.04 6.27
CA ASN A 276 -17.67 15.29 6.83
C ASN A 276 -18.44 14.00 7.09
N PHE A 277 -18.40 13.07 6.12
CA PHE A 277 -19.02 11.77 6.31
C PHE A 277 -18.40 11.07 7.52
N MET A 278 -17.08 11.03 7.61
CA MET A 278 -16.38 10.40 8.74
C MET A 278 -16.69 11.08 10.07
N ARG A 279 -16.73 12.43 10.15
CA ARG A 279 -17.12 13.13 11.38
C ARG A 279 -18.52 12.77 11.82
N SER A 280 -19.46 12.66 10.88
CA SER A 280 -20.82 12.21 11.18
C SER A 280 -20.84 10.79 11.75
N GLU A 281 -20.10 9.87 11.13
CA GLU A 281 -20.03 8.48 11.58
C GLU A 281 -19.33 8.35 12.94
N LEU A 282 -18.28 9.12 13.20
CA LEU A 282 -17.62 9.15 14.51
C LEU A 282 -18.58 9.56 15.62
N LEU A 283 -19.33 10.66 15.43
CA LEU A 283 -20.33 11.13 16.41
C LEU A 283 -21.42 10.10 16.67
N LYS A 284 -21.96 9.45 15.63
CA LYS A 284 -22.96 8.37 15.75
C LYS A 284 -22.43 7.16 16.52
N ASN A 285 -21.12 6.89 16.43
CA ASN A 285 -20.44 5.78 17.11
C ASN A 285 -19.91 6.17 18.50
N GLY A 286 -20.28 7.35 19.02
CA GLY A 286 -19.98 7.76 20.39
C GLY A 286 -18.55 8.23 20.61
N TYR A 287 -17.91 8.80 19.57
CA TYR A 287 -16.62 9.45 19.72
C TYR A 287 -16.76 10.89 20.14
N GLU A 288 -15.82 11.35 20.96
CA GLU A 288 -15.64 12.75 21.31
C GLU A 288 -14.58 13.35 20.38
N VAL A 289 -14.96 14.42 19.63
CA VAL A 289 -14.06 15.06 18.67
C VAL A 289 -13.15 16.04 19.41
N VAL A 290 -11.85 15.89 19.21
CA VAL A 290 -10.81 16.73 19.79
C VAL A 290 -9.94 17.37 18.72
N ASN A 291 -9.07 18.28 19.11
CA ASN A 291 -8.09 18.91 18.21
C ASN A 291 -6.80 19.21 18.95
N SER A 292 -5.67 18.82 18.40
CA SER A 292 -4.34 19.00 18.97
C SER A 292 -3.46 19.93 18.13
N PRO A 293 -2.53 20.68 18.73
CA PRO A 293 -1.63 21.57 17.99
C PRO A 293 -0.63 20.80 17.13
N HIS A 294 -0.15 21.44 16.06
CA HIS A 294 0.81 20.83 15.13
C HIS A 294 2.25 20.79 15.67
N ILE A 295 2.57 21.67 16.61
CA ILE A 295 3.89 21.81 17.22
C ILE A 295 3.82 21.66 18.73
N THR A 296 4.87 21.12 19.33
CA THR A 296 4.99 20.99 20.79
C THR A 296 6.44 20.96 21.25
N LYS A 297 6.66 21.15 22.54
CA LYS A 297 7.97 21.00 23.17
C LYS A 297 8.46 19.56 23.07
N GLY A 298 9.79 19.39 22.89
CA GLY A 298 10.45 18.09 22.81
C GLY A 298 10.17 17.17 24.00
N THR A 299 9.97 17.74 25.20
CA THR A 299 9.68 16.97 26.42
C THR A 299 8.45 16.04 26.30
N LEU A 300 7.44 16.42 25.50
CA LEU A 300 6.29 15.54 25.26
C LEU A 300 6.70 14.28 24.50
N PHE A 301 7.61 14.42 23.52
CA PHE A 301 8.11 13.30 22.72
C PHE A 301 9.23 12.52 23.42
N GLU A 302 9.89 13.10 24.42
CA GLU A 302 10.74 12.37 25.37
C GLU A 302 9.87 11.44 26.23
N THR A 303 8.80 11.97 26.86
CA THR A 303 7.86 11.19 27.67
C THR A 303 7.27 10.01 26.89
N SER A 304 6.82 10.24 25.68
CA SER A 304 6.24 9.22 24.81
C SER A 304 7.27 8.33 24.09
N GLN A 305 8.56 8.54 24.32
CA GLN A 305 9.69 7.84 23.72
C GLN A 305 9.82 7.95 22.19
N HIS A 306 9.07 8.85 21.54
CA HIS A 306 9.19 9.05 20.08
C HIS A 306 10.58 9.53 19.68
N LEU A 307 11.26 10.35 20.47
CA LEU A 307 12.63 10.79 20.21
C LEU A 307 13.66 9.65 20.32
N ASN A 308 13.34 8.57 21.01
CA ASN A 308 14.22 7.40 21.11
C ASN A 308 14.04 6.43 19.94
N TRP A 309 12.79 6.18 19.54
CA TRP A 309 12.45 5.12 18.57
C TRP A 309 12.08 5.62 17.18
N TYR A 310 11.71 6.90 17.04
CA TYR A 310 11.16 7.44 15.80
C TYR A 310 11.86 8.71 15.31
N LYS A 311 13.00 9.10 15.93
CA LYS A 311 13.68 10.37 15.66
C LYS A 311 14.01 10.59 14.19
N ASP A 312 14.47 9.55 13.48
CA ASP A 312 14.84 9.63 12.07
C ASP A 312 13.65 9.91 11.14
N GLY A 313 12.44 9.59 11.60
CA GLY A 313 11.18 9.90 10.92
C GLY A 313 10.57 11.25 11.28
N MET A 314 11.22 12.05 12.13
CA MET A 314 10.74 13.36 12.56
C MET A 314 11.45 14.48 11.81
N PHE A 315 10.74 15.59 11.54
CA PHE A 315 11.39 16.82 11.11
C PHE A 315 12.33 17.33 12.22
N PRO A 316 13.45 17.97 11.84
CA PRO A 316 14.40 18.53 12.82
C PRO A 316 13.72 19.49 13.80
N ALA A 317 14.27 19.59 15.00
CA ALA A 317 13.79 20.51 16.02
C ALA A 317 13.87 21.97 15.56
N MET A 318 12.89 22.75 15.97
CA MET A 318 12.94 24.22 15.94
C MET A 318 13.44 24.70 17.30
N HIS A 319 14.62 25.30 17.34
CA HIS A 319 15.20 25.84 18.57
C HIS A 319 14.70 27.26 18.82
N LEU A 320 13.95 27.48 19.88
CA LEU A 320 13.25 28.74 20.16
C LEU A 320 13.63 29.29 21.53
N ASP A 321 13.43 30.61 21.73
CA ASP A 321 13.53 31.31 23.01
C ASP A 321 14.93 31.34 23.64
N GLU A 322 16.00 31.04 22.90
CA GLU A 322 17.37 31.27 23.36
C GLU A 322 17.65 32.77 23.41
N GLN A 323 18.29 33.19 24.49
CA GLN A 323 18.73 34.58 24.66
C GLN A 323 20.24 34.61 24.89
N THR A 324 20.91 35.50 24.17
CA THR A 324 22.34 35.75 24.31
C THR A 324 22.57 37.16 24.82
N ASP A 325 23.66 37.36 25.60
CA ASP A 325 24.12 38.68 25.98
C ASP A 325 24.83 39.40 24.83
N GLY A 326 25.31 40.64 25.10
CA GLY A 326 26.02 41.44 24.10
C GLY A 326 27.34 40.84 23.61
N ASP A 327 27.88 39.87 24.32
CA ASP A 327 29.13 39.16 24.05
C ASP A 327 28.90 37.80 23.38
N GLY A 328 27.63 37.43 23.10
CA GLY A 328 27.23 36.19 22.45
C GLY A 328 27.12 34.99 23.39
N ASN A 329 27.19 35.15 24.70
CA ASN A 329 27.02 34.05 25.66
C ASN A 329 25.52 33.79 25.87
N VAL A 330 25.14 32.50 25.93
CA VAL A 330 23.75 32.12 26.21
C VAL A 330 23.41 32.45 27.67
N VAL A 331 22.50 33.41 27.88
CA VAL A 331 21.99 33.82 29.18
C VAL A 331 20.67 33.14 29.55
N LYS A 332 19.96 32.63 28.55
CA LYS A 332 18.78 31.77 28.71
C LYS A 332 18.84 30.66 27.68
N GLN A 333 18.78 29.44 28.14
CA GLN A 333 18.70 28.26 27.25
C GLN A 333 17.41 28.27 26.42
N GLY A 334 17.56 27.99 25.14
CA GLY A 334 16.43 27.77 24.26
C GLY A 334 15.69 26.46 24.54
N GLN A 335 14.59 26.26 23.87
CA GLN A 335 13.76 25.06 23.95
C GLN A 335 13.52 24.49 22.55
N ASP A 336 13.59 23.17 22.45
CA ASP A 336 13.31 22.48 21.20
C ASP A 336 11.81 22.21 21.05
N TYR A 337 11.26 22.64 19.92
CA TYR A 337 9.91 22.36 19.49
C TYR A 337 9.96 21.47 18.23
N TYR A 338 9.01 20.58 18.11
CA TYR A 338 8.90 19.64 16.99
C TYR A 338 7.54 19.72 16.32
N LEU A 339 7.50 19.47 15.01
CA LEU A 339 6.28 19.09 14.33
C LEU A 339 5.87 17.70 14.80
N LYS A 340 4.59 17.49 15.11
CA LYS A 340 4.10 16.20 15.60
C LYS A 340 4.14 15.13 14.52
N PRO A 341 4.78 13.95 14.76
CA PRO A 341 4.72 12.81 13.87
C PRO A 341 3.49 11.92 14.11
N MET A 342 2.87 12.06 15.30
CA MET A 342 1.70 11.30 15.77
C MET A 342 0.85 12.14 16.72
N ASN A 343 -0.43 11.78 16.89
CA ASN A 343 -1.39 12.49 17.73
C ASN A 343 -1.53 11.89 19.14
N CYS A 344 -1.13 10.64 19.35
CA CYS A 344 -1.32 9.90 20.60
C CYS A 344 -0.87 10.63 21.87
N PRO A 345 0.30 11.31 21.95
CA PRO A 345 0.71 11.98 23.15
C PRO A 345 -0.26 13.08 23.61
N PHE A 346 -0.91 13.75 22.65
CA PHE A 346 -1.86 14.83 22.95
C PHE A 346 -3.18 14.27 23.51
N HIS A 347 -3.66 13.13 22.98
CA HIS A 347 -4.85 12.47 23.51
C HIS A 347 -4.62 11.94 24.94
N ASN A 348 -3.41 11.47 25.24
CA ASN A 348 -3.01 11.10 26.59
C ASN A 348 -3.07 12.30 27.55
N LEU A 349 -2.64 13.50 27.11
CA LEU A 349 -2.79 14.72 27.91
C LEU A 349 -4.26 15.08 28.15
N ILE A 350 -5.14 14.89 27.15
CA ILE A 350 -6.58 15.12 27.32
C ILE A 350 -7.18 14.14 28.33
N PHE A 351 -6.82 12.84 28.25
CA PHE A 351 -7.24 11.87 29.24
C PHE A 351 -6.82 12.27 30.65
N ARG A 352 -5.54 12.63 30.82
CA ARG A 352 -4.93 13.01 32.11
C ARG A 352 -5.38 14.37 32.67
N ALA A 353 -5.99 15.22 31.85
CA ALA A 353 -6.37 16.59 32.24
C ALA A 353 -7.34 16.65 33.44
N ARG A 354 -8.05 15.58 33.73
CA ARG A 354 -8.94 15.45 34.90
C ARG A 354 -9.01 14.00 35.41
N ALA A 355 -9.44 13.82 36.65
CA ALA A 355 -9.71 12.50 37.18
C ALA A 355 -10.79 11.76 36.38
N ARG A 356 -10.55 10.50 36.09
CA ARG A 356 -11.45 9.62 35.31
C ARG A 356 -12.05 8.55 36.20
N SER A 357 -13.24 8.11 35.84
CA SER A 357 -13.94 6.97 36.47
C SER A 357 -14.16 5.86 35.44
N TYR A 358 -14.18 4.60 35.89
CA TYR A 358 -14.55 3.46 35.06
C TYR A 358 -15.88 3.62 34.32
N ARG A 359 -16.79 4.47 34.83
CA ARG A 359 -18.09 4.75 34.20
C ARG A 359 -17.99 5.61 32.96
N GLU A 360 -16.86 6.28 32.75
CA GLU A 360 -16.56 7.09 31.56
C GLU A 360 -15.87 6.27 30.47
N LEU A 361 -15.51 5.02 30.76
CA LEU A 361 -14.87 4.11 29.81
C LEU A 361 -15.90 3.16 29.17
N PRO A 362 -15.80 2.85 27.89
CA PRO A 362 -14.76 3.32 26.93
C PRO A 362 -14.83 4.81 26.63
N LEU A 363 -13.70 5.52 26.77
CA LEU A 363 -13.56 6.91 26.31
C LEU A 363 -12.93 6.90 24.92
N ARG A 364 -13.65 7.42 23.92
CA ARG A 364 -13.23 7.42 22.51
C ARG A 364 -12.93 8.84 22.06
N LEU A 365 -11.65 9.20 21.97
CA LEU A 365 -11.21 10.50 21.47
C LEU A 365 -10.81 10.36 20.00
N ALA A 366 -11.27 11.27 19.14
CA ALA A 366 -10.95 11.25 17.72
C ALA A 366 -10.65 12.66 17.17
N GLU A 367 -9.71 12.75 16.24
CA GLU A 367 -9.43 13.96 15.47
C GLU A 367 -9.04 13.66 14.03
N PHE A 368 -9.31 14.60 13.11
CA PHE A 368 -8.58 14.70 11.86
C PHE A 368 -7.26 15.42 12.14
N GLY A 369 -6.28 14.65 12.60
CA GLY A 369 -5.00 15.17 13.06
C GLY A 369 -3.95 15.18 11.95
N THR A 370 -3.50 16.38 11.54
CA THR A 370 -2.39 16.49 10.60
C THR A 370 -1.08 16.24 11.32
N VAL A 371 -0.30 15.30 10.79
CA VAL A 371 1.01 14.91 11.29
C VAL A 371 2.07 15.05 10.19
N TYR A 372 3.34 15.13 10.61
CA TYR A 372 4.45 15.39 9.71
C TYR A 372 5.55 14.35 9.92
N ARG A 373 5.93 13.67 8.84
CA ARG A 373 6.94 12.61 8.85
C ARG A 373 8.03 12.93 7.85
N TYR A 374 9.28 12.87 8.29
CA TYR A 374 10.42 13.13 7.43
C TYR A 374 10.76 11.90 6.59
N GLU A 375 9.87 11.60 5.64
CA GLU A 375 10.05 10.51 4.68
C GLU A 375 11.21 10.82 3.74
N LYS A 376 12.03 9.80 3.41
CA LYS A 376 13.12 9.94 2.44
C LYS A 376 12.55 10.26 1.06
N SER A 377 13.25 11.14 0.29
CA SER A 377 12.75 11.58 -1.02
C SER A 377 12.46 10.44 -1.99
N GLY A 378 13.27 9.39 -2.00
CA GLY A 378 13.09 8.22 -2.87
C GLY A 378 11.87 7.35 -2.54
N THR A 379 11.28 7.52 -1.34
CA THR A 379 10.10 6.75 -0.93
C THR A 379 8.78 7.47 -1.17
N LEU A 380 8.82 8.76 -1.54
CA LEU A 380 7.61 9.55 -1.79
C LEU A 380 6.88 9.06 -3.04
N SER A 381 5.55 8.97 -2.96
CA SER A 381 4.72 8.46 -4.07
C SER A 381 3.35 9.14 -4.13
N GLY A 382 3.26 10.26 -4.85
CA GLY A 382 2.02 11.02 -4.98
C GLY A 382 1.34 11.25 -3.63
N LEU A 383 0.02 11.02 -3.53
CA LEU A 383 -0.72 11.11 -2.27
C LEU A 383 -0.61 9.85 -1.39
N THR A 384 -0.09 8.73 -1.90
CA THR A 384 -0.01 7.48 -1.14
C THR A 384 1.12 7.48 -0.11
N ARG A 385 2.17 8.27 -0.33
CA ARG A 385 3.26 8.47 0.65
C ARG A 385 3.76 9.90 0.60
N VAL A 386 3.42 10.67 1.59
CA VAL A 386 3.63 12.12 1.72
C VAL A 386 4.36 12.47 3.02
N ARG A 387 4.85 13.69 3.16
CA ARG A 387 5.49 14.21 4.38
C ARG A 387 4.52 14.91 5.32
N GLY A 388 3.44 15.47 4.80
CA GLY A 388 2.35 16.06 5.57
C GLY A 388 1.05 15.32 5.28
N LEU A 389 0.45 14.69 6.28
CA LEU A 389 -0.76 13.87 6.13
C LEU A 389 -1.74 14.08 7.27
N THR A 390 -3.03 13.96 6.96
CA THR A 390 -4.09 14.06 7.95
C THR A 390 -4.67 12.68 8.21
N GLN A 391 -4.58 12.22 9.46
CA GLN A 391 -5.15 10.94 9.90
C GLN A 391 -6.54 11.18 10.50
N ASP A 392 -7.46 10.25 10.24
CA ASP A 392 -8.69 10.08 11.02
C ASP A 392 -8.38 9.30 12.31
N ASP A 393 -7.57 9.90 13.13
CA ASP A 393 -6.91 9.25 14.25
C ASP A 393 -7.82 9.19 15.48
N ALA A 394 -7.87 8.05 16.14
CA ALA A 394 -8.63 7.88 17.36
C ALA A 394 -7.86 7.05 18.39
N HIS A 395 -8.03 7.44 19.65
CA HIS A 395 -7.48 6.75 20.80
C HIS A 395 -8.61 6.43 21.77
N ILE A 396 -8.76 5.14 22.03
CA ILE A 396 -9.85 4.63 22.85
C ILE A 396 -9.23 4.08 24.12
N TYR A 397 -9.72 4.54 25.27
CA TYR A 397 -9.28 4.10 26.59
C TYR A 397 -10.33 3.19 27.18
N VAL A 398 -9.92 2.00 27.62
CA VAL A 398 -10.82 0.93 28.05
C VAL A 398 -10.33 0.29 29.36
N THR A 399 -11.20 -0.40 30.07
CA THR A 399 -10.81 -1.35 31.12
C THR A 399 -10.41 -2.68 30.51
N ASP A 400 -9.74 -3.56 31.30
CA ASP A 400 -9.35 -4.89 30.84
C ASP A 400 -10.54 -5.69 30.29
N GLU A 401 -11.69 -5.60 30.97
CA GLU A 401 -12.90 -6.34 30.60
C GLU A 401 -13.56 -5.83 29.31
N GLN A 402 -13.27 -4.60 28.90
CA GLN A 402 -13.87 -3.97 27.72
C GLN A 402 -13.07 -4.18 26.43
N VAL A 403 -11.80 -4.61 26.53
CA VAL A 403 -10.86 -4.65 25.38
C VAL A 403 -11.42 -5.42 24.20
N LYS A 404 -11.84 -6.67 24.43
CA LYS A 404 -12.31 -7.57 23.37
C LYS A 404 -13.55 -7.02 22.65
N ASP A 405 -14.55 -6.60 23.41
CA ASP A 405 -15.79 -6.07 22.86
C ASP A 405 -15.54 -4.76 22.08
N GLU A 406 -14.62 -3.93 22.58
CA GLU A 406 -14.29 -2.68 21.91
C GLU A 406 -13.54 -2.92 20.60
N ILE A 407 -12.58 -3.85 20.54
CA ILE A 407 -11.88 -4.20 19.30
C ILE A 407 -12.87 -4.73 18.26
N LYS A 408 -13.79 -5.61 18.65
CA LYS A 408 -14.84 -6.12 17.77
C LYS A 408 -15.69 -4.98 17.20
N ARG A 409 -16.13 -4.07 18.06
CA ARG A 409 -16.87 -2.87 17.63
C ARG A 409 -16.07 -2.01 16.66
N GLN A 410 -14.76 -1.85 16.89
CA GLN A 410 -13.90 -1.09 16.00
C GLN A 410 -13.80 -1.75 14.61
N LEU A 411 -13.66 -3.06 14.52
CA LEU A 411 -13.63 -3.76 13.23
C LEU A 411 -14.98 -3.64 12.49
N GLU A 412 -16.11 -3.79 13.18
CA GLU A 412 -17.44 -3.60 12.60
C GLU A 412 -17.62 -2.18 12.05
N PHE A 413 -17.16 -1.16 12.79
CA PHE A 413 -17.19 0.23 12.36
C PHE A 413 -16.29 0.46 11.13
N VAL A 414 -15.10 -0.12 11.11
CA VAL A 414 -14.19 -0.08 9.95
C VAL A 414 -14.88 -0.68 8.71
N PHE A 415 -15.43 -1.88 8.81
CA PHE A 415 -16.03 -2.55 7.65
C PHE A 415 -17.26 -1.82 7.12
N SER A 416 -18.13 -1.33 7.99
CA SER A 416 -19.32 -0.56 7.58
C SER A 416 -18.94 0.72 6.86
N THR A 417 -17.91 1.41 7.36
CA THR A 417 -17.43 2.66 6.76
C THR A 417 -16.76 2.43 5.41
N LEU A 418 -15.86 1.45 5.29
CA LEU A 418 -15.21 1.16 4.01
C LEU A 418 -16.22 0.73 2.94
N ARG A 419 -17.25 -0.02 3.32
CA ARG A 419 -18.37 -0.37 2.41
C ARG A 419 -19.14 0.85 1.94
N ALA A 420 -19.37 1.84 2.81
CA ALA A 420 -20.02 3.10 2.42
C ALA A 420 -19.23 3.87 1.37
N TYR A 421 -17.91 3.70 1.32
CA TYR A 421 -17.04 4.22 0.26
C TYR A 421 -16.92 3.29 -0.96
N GLY A 422 -17.63 2.15 -0.99
CA GLY A 422 -17.65 1.21 -2.11
C GLY A 422 -16.54 0.17 -2.10
N LEU A 423 -15.72 0.11 -1.05
CA LEU A 423 -14.72 -0.93 -0.86
C LEU A 423 -15.37 -2.11 -0.11
N ASN A 424 -15.46 -3.27 -0.77
CA ASN A 424 -16.24 -4.42 -0.26
C ASN A 424 -15.41 -5.69 -0.07
N ASP A 425 -14.20 -5.74 -0.62
CA ASP A 425 -13.32 -6.92 -0.56
C ASP A 425 -12.17 -6.64 0.41
N PHE A 426 -12.17 -7.36 1.55
CA PHE A 426 -11.21 -7.18 2.63
C PHE A 426 -10.67 -8.50 3.13
N TYR A 427 -9.46 -8.47 3.66
CA TYR A 427 -8.92 -9.46 4.56
C TYR A 427 -8.20 -8.77 5.73
N LEU A 428 -7.89 -9.52 6.77
CA LEU A 428 -7.20 -9.02 7.95
C LEU A 428 -5.76 -9.50 7.97
N GLU A 429 -4.88 -8.67 8.51
CA GLU A 429 -3.50 -9.00 8.74
C GLU A 429 -3.15 -8.75 10.20
N LEU A 430 -2.68 -9.79 10.90
CA LEU A 430 -2.27 -9.72 12.30
C LEU A 430 -0.75 -9.59 12.37
N SER A 431 -0.27 -8.38 12.66
CA SER A 431 1.14 -8.10 12.86
C SER A 431 1.52 -8.37 14.32
N THR A 432 2.55 -9.21 14.51
CA THR A 432 3.05 -9.63 15.81
C THR A 432 4.41 -9.02 16.14
N ARG A 433 4.90 -9.29 17.34
CA ARG A 433 6.10 -8.70 17.92
C ARG A 433 7.38 -8.99 17.10
N ASP A 434 8.23 -7.95 16.96
CA ASP A 434 9.66 -8.09 16.69
C ASP A 434 10.41 -8.04 18.05
N PRO A 435 11.01 -9.13 18.52
CA PRO A 435 11.66 -9.17 19.84
C PRO A 435 12.82 -8.19 19.99
N GLU A 436 13.49 -7.82 18.88
CA GLU A 436 14.64 -6.92 18.90
C GLU A 436 14.25 -5.44 18.90
N LYS A 437 13.00 -5.13 18.51
CA LYS A 437 12.51 -3.76 18.30
C LYS A 437 11.21 -3.47 19.04
N SER A 438 11.03 -4.00 20.23
CA SER A 438 9.78 -3.85 20.99
C SER A 438 10.03 -3.55 22.46
N VAL A 439 9.03 -2.88 23.09
CA VAL A 439 8.97 -2.59 24.53
C VAL A 439 7.79 -3.35 25.16
N GLY A 440 7.78 -3.47 26.48
CA GLY A 440 6.74 -4.21 27.24
C GLY A 440 7.11 -5.64 27.56
N SER A 441 6.35 -6.29 28.45
CA SER A 441 6.61 -7.65 28.89
C SER A 441 6.09 -8.68 27.89
N ASP A 442 6.63 -9.92 27.96
CA ASP A 442 6.20 -11.03 27.10
C ASP A 442 4.71 -11.35 27.34
N GLU A 443 4.27 -11.31 28.61
CA GLU A 443 2.89 -11.60 29.00
C GLU A 443 1.89 -10.56 28.40
N GLN A 444 2.28 -9.27 28.39
CA GLN A 444 1.46 -8.22 27.77
C GLN A 444 1.32 -8.44 26.26
N TRP A 445 2.42 -8.78 25.59
CA TRP A 445 2.40 -9.05 24.16
C TRP A 445 1.61 -10.30 23.78
N GLU A 446 1.74 -11.38 24.56
CA GLU A 446 0.98 -12.62 24.34
C GLU A 446 -0.51 -12.37 24.51
N LEU A 447 -0.92 -11.75 25.64
CA LEU A 447 -2.31 -11.41 25.90
C LEU A 447 -2.91 -10.52 24.81
N ALA A 448 -2.20 -9.48 24.41
CA ALA A 448 -2.66 -8.56 23.35
C ALA A 448 -2.79 -9.26 22.00
N THR A 449 -1.79 -10.07 21.63
CA THR A 449 -1.78 -10.79 20.35
C THR A 449 -2.91 -11.82 20.29
N ASP A 450 -3.13 -12.57 21.38
CA ASP A 450 -4.20 -13.58 21.46
C ASP A 450 -5.59 -12.92 21.40
N THR A 451 -5.77 -11.78 22.07
CA THR A 451 -7.02 -11.02 22.01
C THR A 451 -7.32 -10.55 20.58
N LEU A 452 -6.31 -10.00 19.88
CA LEU A 452 -6.48 -9.57 18.48
C LEU A 452 -6.75 -10.75 17.55
N ARG A 453 -6.05 -11.88 17.75
CA ARG A 453 -6.25 -13.11 16.96
C ARG A 453 -7.68 -13.63 17.12
N GLU A 454 -8.15 -13.75 18.34
CA GLU A 454 -9.49 -14.25 18.65
C GLU A 454 -10.57 -13.37 17.98
N VAL A 455 -10.48 -12.06 18.10
CA VAL A 455 -11.44 -11.14 17.45
C VAL A 455 -11.32 -11.20 15.93
N GLY A 456 -10.10 -11.31 15.38
CA GLY A 456 -9.86 -11.44 13.94
C GLY A 456 -10.53 -12.71 13.38
N GLU A 457 -10.37 -13.85 14.05
CA GLU A 457 -11.00 -15.13 13.67
C GLU A 457 -12.53 -15.06 13.78
N GLU A 458 -13.07 -14.45 14.86
CA GLU A 458 -14.51 -14.25 15.03
C GLU A 458 -15.14 -13.36 13.94
N SER A 459 -14.37 -12.53 13.25
CA SER A 459 -14.87 -11.65 12.18
C SER A 459 -15.37 -12.41 10.95
N GLY A 460 -14.95 -13.66 10.76
CA GLY A 460 -15.25 -14.50 9.60
C GLY A 460 -14.49 -14.10 8.33
N LEU A 461 -13.55 -13.16 8.39
CA LEU A 461 -12.64 -12.79 7.30
C LEU A 461 -11.36 -13.63 7.36
N GLU A 462 -10.67 -13.72 6.23
CA GLU A 462 -9.32 -14.28 6.17
C GLU A 462 -8.39 -13.49 7.10
N LEU A 463 -7.65 -14.18 7.98
CA LEU A 463 -6.68 -13.59 8.90
C LEU A 463 -5.27 -14.08 8.50
N VAL A 464 -4.46 -13.21 7.94
CA VAL A 464 -3.09 -13.48 7.52
C VAL A 464 -2.12 -13.08 8.63
N ALA A 465 -1.13 -13.90 8.91
CA ALA A 465 -0.10 -13.59 9.89
C ALA A 465 1.00 -12.71 9.26
N ASP A 466 1.43 -11.68 10.00
CA ASP A 466 2.57 -10.81 9.67
C ASP A 466 3.56 -10.80 10.87
N PRO A 467 4.45 -11.80 10.94
CA PRO A 467 5.41 -11.93 12.03
C PRO A 467 6.43 -10.78 12.03
N GLY A 468 6.55 -10.11 13.17
CA GLY A 468 7.50 -9.00 13.34
C GLY A 468 7.05 -7.65 12.76
N GLY A 469 5.87 -7.58 12.12
CA GLY A 469 5.35 -6.37 11.50
C GLY A 469 4.65 -5.39 12.46
N ALA A 470 4.58 -5.69 13.76
CA ALA A 470 3.96 -4.81 14.75
C ALA A 470 4.79 -3.55 15.01
N ALA A 471 4.12 -2.50 15.54
CA ALA A 471 4.84 -1.37 16.10
C ALA A 471 5.57 -1.75 17.40
N PHE A 472 6.56 -0.95 17.79
CA PHE A 472 7.40 -1.25 18.96
C PHE A 472 6.61 -1.37 20.29
N TYR A 473 5.40 -0.83 20.36
CA TYR A 473 4.59 -0.72 21.59
C TYR A 473 3.38 -1.68 21.65
N GLY A 474 3.07 -2.42 20.58
CA GLY A 474 1.97 -3.39 20.63
C GLY A 474 1.60 -4.02 19.29
N PRO A 475 0.90 -5.17 19.33
CA PRO A 475 0.40 -5.86 18.14
C PRO A 475 -0.76 -5.11 17.50
N LYS A 476 -1.00 -5.37 16.23
CA LYS A 476 -2.05 -4.70 15.46
C LYS A 476 -2.80 -5.66 14.53
N ILE A 477 -4.07 -5.36 14.28
CA ILE A 477 -4.81 -5.85 13.12
C ILE A 477 -4.84 -4.72 12.09
N SER A 478 -4.40 -5.03 10.87
CA SER A 478 -4.57 -4.17 9.70
C SER A 478 -5.70 -4.71 8.83
N VAL A 479 -6.54 -3.80 8.29
CA VAL A 479 -7.54 -4.15 7.28
C VAL A 479 -6.95 -3.86 5.91
N GLN A 480 -6.80 -4.91 5.13
CA GLN A 480 -6.32 -4.88 3.76
C GLN A 480 -7.52 -4.87 2.82
N ALA A 481 -7.67 -3.84 1.99
CA ALA A 481 -8.75 -3.73 1.03
C ALA A 481 -8.24 -3.96 -0.40
N ARG A 482 -9.01 -4.71 -1.21
CA ARG A 482 -8.74 -4.87 -2.63
C ARG A 482 -9.53 -3.85 -3.44
N ASP A 483 -8.85 -3.15 -4.34
CA ASP A 483 -9.50 -2.18 -5.23
C ASP A 483 -10.16 -2.85 -6.45
N ALA A 484 -10.77 -2.04 -7.33
CA ALA A 484 -11.51 -2.51 -8.50
C ALA A 484 -10.67 -3.34 -9.51
N ILE A 485 -9.36 -3.34 -9.40
CA ILE A 485 -8.43 -4.13 -10.25
C ILE A 485 -7.63 -5.16 -9.45
N GLY A 486 -8.04 -5.42 -8.20
CA GLY A 486 -7.46 -6.45 -7.34
C GLY A 486 -6.14 -6.09 -6.67
N ARG A 487 -5.72 -4.80 -6.64
CA ARG A 487 -4.55 -4.38 -5.86
C ARG A 487 -4.92 -4.27 -4.39
N THR A 488 -4.04 -4.73 -3.53
CA THR A 488 -4.22 -4.65 -2.08
C THR A 488 -3.68 -3.35 -1.51
N TRP A 489 -4.45 -2.75 -0.61
CA TRP A 489 -4.13 -1.52 0.09
C TRP A 489 -4.36 -1.68 1.59
N GLN A 490 -3.33 -1.50 2.39
CA GLN A 490 -3.51 -1.35 3.83
C GLN A 490 -4.19 -0.01 4.11
N LEU A 491 -5.37 -0.05 4.69
CA LEU A 491 -6.18 1.11 5.03
C LEU A 491 -6.27 1.31 6.54
N SER A 492 -7.02 0.44 7.22
CA SER A 492 -7.34 0.62 8.63
C SER A 492 -6.38 -0.15 9.53
N THR A 493 -6.20 0.36 10.73
CA THR A 493 -5.38 -0.28 11.76
C THR A 493 -6.08 -0.15 13.10
N VAL A 494 -6.14 -1.26 13.85
CA VAL A 494 -6.55 -1.32 15.25
C VAL A 494 -5.41 -1.94 16.04
N GLN A 495 -4.87 -1.22 17.01
CA GLN A 495 -3.65 -1.58 17.72
C GLN A 495 -3.81 -1.42 19.21
N LEU A 496 -3.38 -2.43 19.97
CA LEU A 496 -3.35 -2.37 21.44
C LEU A 496 -2.04 -1.75 21.93
N ASP A 497 -2.14 -0.94 22.98
CA ASP A 497 -1.02 -0.27 23.60
C ASP A 497 -1.18 -0.24 25.12
N PHE A 498 -0.27 -0.92 25.81
CA PHE A 498 -0.14 -0.90 27.27
C PHE A 498 0.92 0.08 27.75
N ASN A 499 1.84 0.47 26.87
CA ASN A 499 3.03 1.24 27.20
C ASN A 499 2.76 2.75 27.31
N GLN A 500 2.01 3.33 26.37
CA GLN A 500 1.69 4.76 26.43
C GLN A 500 0.91 5.16 27.70
N PRO A 501 -0.12 4.41 28.14
CA PRO A 501 -0.79 4.69 29.40
C PRO A 501 0.15 4.69 30.60
N GLU A 502 1.13 3.80 30.66
CA GLU A 502 2.14 3.74 31.73
C GLU A 502 3.07 4.98 31.68
N LEU A 503 3.63 5.29 30.50
CA LEU A 503 4.54 6.42 30.31
C LEU A 503 3.91 7.78 30.66
N PHE A 504 2.59 7.90 30.45
CA PHE A 504 1.82 9.12 30.78
C PHE A 504 1.16 9.06 32.15
N GLU A 505 1.39 8.00 32.93
CA GLU A 505 0.78 7.80 34.27
C GLU A 505 -0.74 7.96 34.23
N LEU A 506 -1.38 7.33 33.23
CA LEU A 506 -2.83 7.41 33.06
C LEU A 506 -3.54 6.49 34.07
N GLU A 507 -4.50 7.06 34.80
CA GLU A 507 -5.26 6.31 35.82
C GLU A 507 -6.75 6.62 35.76
N TYR A 508 -7.56 5.62 36.12
CA TYR A 508 -8.99 5.80 36.40
C TYR A 508 -9.38 5.17 37.74
N ALA A 509 -10.42 5.69 38.37
CA ALA A 509 -11.01 5.09 39.57
C ALA A 509 -11.87 3.89 39.17
N ALA A 510 -11.49 2.69 39.60
CA ALA A 510 -12.23 1.44 39.36
C ALA A 510 -13.47 1.33 40.28
N ALA A 511 -14.33 0.34 40.01
CA ALA A 511 -15.55 0.15 40.77
C ALA A 511 -15.32 -0.19 42.24
N ASP A 512 -14.20 -0.82 42.56
CA ASP A 512 -13.76 -1.17 43.92
C ASP A 512 -13.07 -0.01 44.66
N GLY A 513 -12.96 1.16 44.01
CA GLY A 513 -12.30 2.36 44.54
C GLY A 513 -10.79 2.40 44.40
N THR A 514 -10.17 1.39 43.77
CA THR A 514 -8.75 1.38 43.47
C THR A 514 -8.44 2.24 42.24
N ARG A 515 -7.17 2.62 42.06
CA ARG A 515 -6.66 3.25 40.86
C ARG A 515 -6.12 2.17 39.93
N LYS A 516 -6.57 2.17 38.69
CA LYS A 516 -6.11 1.26 37.63
C LYS A 516 -5.66 2.05 36.42
N GLN A 517 -4.71 1.48 35.68
CA GLN A 517 -4.26 1.98 34.40
C GLN A 517 -5.25 1.51 33.30
N PRO A 518 -5.67 2.40 32.38
CA PRO A 518 -6.45 1.97 31.23
C PRO A 518 -5.57 1.26 30.18
N ILE A 519 -6.20 0.43 29.36
CA ILE A 519 -5.60 -0.03 28.10
C ILE A 519 -5.97 0.97 27.01
N MET A 520 -5.04 1.26 26.11
CA MET A 520 -5.24 2.18 25.00
C MET A 520 -5.33 1.42 23.69
N ILE A 521 -6.30 1.77 22.88
CA ILE A 521 -6.47 1.26 21.51
C ILE A 521 -6.25 2.42 20.55
N HIS A 522 -5.25 2.30 19.68
CA HIS A 522 -5.06 3.19 18.55
C HIS A 522 -5.90 2.72 17.39
N ARG A 523 -6.61 3.61 16.73
CA ARG A 523 -7.38 3.29 15.53
C ARG A 523 -7.22 4.41 14.50
N ALA A 524 -6.76 4.04 13.30
CA ALA A 524 -6.91 4.82 12.09
C ALA A 524 -7.79 4.02 11.12
N LEU A 525 -8.88 4.59 10.62
CA LEU A 525 -9.80 3.88 9.73
C LEU A 525 -9.42 4.07 8.27
N LEU A 526 -9.19 5.30 7.85
CA LEU A 526 -8.78 5.65 6.49
C LEU A 526 -7.25 5.55 6.29
N GLY A 527 -6.50 5.43 7.39
CA GLY A 527 -5.06 5.57 7.44
C GLY A 527 -4.62 7.03 7.35
N SER A 528 -4.62 7.62 6.17
CA SER A 528 -4.60 9.08 5.97
C SER A 528 -5.60 9.49 4.90
N VAL A 529 -6.13 10.71 5.02
CA VAL A 529 -7.08 11.26 4.06
C VAL A 529 -6.46 11.36 2.67
N GLU A 530 -5.17 11.72 2.59
CA GLU A 530 -4.42 11.82 1.34
C GLU A 530 -4.29 10.45 0.65
N ARG A 531 -3.84 9.43 1.39
CA ARG A 531 -3.71 8.06 0.87
C ARG A 531 -5.08 7.49 0.47
N PHE A 532 -6.09 7.67 1.32
CA PHE A 532 -7.44 7.20 1.05
C PHE A 532 -8.06 7.88 -0.17
N PHE A 533 -7.85 9.19 -0.33
CA PHE A 533 -8.25 9.95 -1.52
C PHE A 533 -7.63 9.35 -2.79
N ALA A 534 -6.32 9.05 -2.78
CA ALA A 534 -5.65 8.42 -3.91
C ALA A 534 -6.26 7.05 -4.25
N ILE A 535 -6.51 6.23 -3.23
CA ILE A 535 -7.08 4.89 -3.40
C ILE A 535 -8.49 4.97 -4.00
N LEU A 536 -9.35 5.87 -3.50
CA LEU A 536 -10.68 6.07 -4.06
C LEU A 536 -10.63 6.61 -5.49
N LEU A 537 -9.72 7.56 -5.77
CA LEU A 537 -9.52 8.11 -7.11
C LEU A 537 -9.15 7.01 -8.12
N GLU A 538 -8.25 6.12 -7.74
CA GLU A 538 -7.84 4.97 -8.56
C GLU A 538 -8.93 3.89 -8.63
N HIS A 539 -9.60 3.58 -7.51
CA HIS A 539 -10.69 2.62 -7.45
C HIS A 539 -11.80 2.98 -8.43
N TYR A 540 -12.24 4.23 -8.41
CA TYR A 540 -13.31 4.76 -9.28
C TYR A 540 -12.81 5.26 -10.64
N ALA A 541 -11.50 5.23 -10.92
CA ALA A 541 -10.92 5.84 -12.13
C ALA A 541 -11.42 7.29 -12.35
N GLY A 542 -11.54 8.06 -11.27
CA GLY A 542 -12.05 9.43 -11.26
C GLY A 542 -13.58 9.57 -11.32
N ALA A 543 -14.32 8.49 -11.58
CA ALA A 543 -15.79 8.52 -11.67
C ALA A 543 -16.42 8.25 -10.28
N PHE A 544 -16.18 9.13 -9.32
CA PHE A 544 -16.68 9.02 -7.95
C PHE A 544 -18.19 8.80 -7.88
N PRO A 545 -18.71 8.16 -6.80
CA PRO A 545 -20.14 8.17 -6.49
C PRO A 545 -20.70 9.58 -6.46
N VAL A 546 -22.00 9.74 -6.70
CA VAL A 546 -22.63 11.05 -6.82
C VAL A 546 -22.34 11.95 -5.61
N TRP A 547 -22.43 11.40 -4.40
CA TRP A 547 -22.21 12.15 -3.17
C TRP A 547 -20.80 12.68 -2.98
N LEU A 548 -19.77 12.01 -3.53
CA LEU A 548 -18.35 12.44 -3.52
C LEU A 548 -17.97 13.32 -4.71
N SER A 549 -18.74 13.33 -5.78
CA SER A 549 -18.39 14.06 -7.00
C SER A 549 -18.29 15.56 -6.75
N PRO A 550 -17.23 16.26 -7.18
CA PRO A 550 -17.06 17.70 -6.94
C PRO A 550 -18.13 18.54 -7.64
N THR A 551 -18.48 18.18 -8.87
CA THR A 551 -19.66 18.66 -9.59
C THR A 551 -20.59 17.48 -9.76
N GLN A 552 -21.81 17.55 -9.19
CA GLN A 552 -22.78 16.46 -9.22
C GLN A 552 -23.71 16.56 -10.43
N VAL A 553 -24.04 17.78 -10.80
CA VAL A 553 -24.96 18.10 -11.89
C VAL A 553 -24.41 19.23 -12.74
N VAL A 554 -24.49 19.09 -14.05
CA VAL A 554 -24.25 20.19 -14.99
C VAL A 554 -25.46 20.38 -15.92
N GLY A 555 -25.99 21.58 -15.97
CA GLY A 555 -27.01 21.99 -16.96
C GLY A 555 -26.34 22.30 -18.31
N ILE A 556 -26.82 21.72 -19.37
CA ILE A 556 -26.32 21.94 -20.74
C ILE A 556 -27.48 22.43 -21.61
N PRO A 557 -27.58 23.73 -21.86
CA PRO A 557 -28.65 24.28 -22.73
C PRO A 557 -28.37 23.87 -24.19
N VAL A 558 -29.42 23.42 -24.87
CA VAL A 558 -29.39 23.12 -26.32
C VAL A 558 -29.03 24.35 -27.14
N ALA A 559 -29.53 25.52 -26.69
CA ALA A 559 -29.20 26.85 -27.21
C ALA A 559 -29.18 27.84 -26.05
N GLU A 560 -28.50 28.98 -26.20
CA GLU A 560 -28.30 30.01 -25.18
C GLU A 560 -29.59 30.45 -24.49
N GLN A 561 -30.69 30.57 -25.27
CA GLN A 561 -32.03 30.99 -24.78
C GLN A 561 -32.66 30.04 -23.72
N TYR A 562 -32.11 28.82 -23.54
CA TYR A 562 -32.54 27.84 -22.52
C TYR A 562 -31.64 27.87 -21.27
N GLY A 563 -30.62 28.73 -21.26
CA GLY A 563 -29.70 28.89 -20.13
C GLY A 563 -30.44 29.32 -18.86
N GLU A 564 -31.28 30.39 -18.93
CA GLU A 564 -32.03 30.87 -17.78
C GLU A 564 -32.95 29.80 -17.16
N TYR A 565 -33.58 28.97 -18.00
CA TYR A 565 -34.40 27.86 -17.52
C TYR A 565 -33.58 26.84 -16.71
N LEU A 566 -32.40 26.49 -17.20
CA LEU A 566 -31.49 25.59 -16.46
C LEU A 566 -30.89 26.26 -15.22
N ASP A 567 -30.68 27.58 -15.22
CA ASP A 567 -30.27 28.32 -14.03
C ASP A 567 -31.31 28.24 -12.91
N GLU A 568 -32.59 28.29 -13.23
CA GLU A 568 -33.67 28.09 -12.27
C GLU A 568 -33.66 26.67 -11.69
N VAL A 569 -33.49 25.65 -12.54
CA VAL A 569 -33.38 24.25 -12.11
C VAL A 569 -32.16 24.05 -11.22
N VAL A 570 -31.00 24.56 -11.62
CA VAL A 570 -29.74 24.47 -10.86
C VAL A 570 -29.84 25.23 -9.52
N THR A 571 -30.52 26.37 -9.50
CA THR A 571 -30.76 27.12 -8.25
C THR A 571 -31.52 26.25 -7.24
N ARG A 572 -32.62 25.64 -7.68
CA ARG A 572 -33.39 24.70 -6.84
C ARG A 572 -32.58 23.50 -6.35
N LEU A 573 -31.71 22.95 -7.19
CA LEU A 573 -30.77 21.88 -6.79
C LEU A 573 -29.79 22.37 -5.72
N ARG A 574 -29.22 23.57 -5.89
CA ARG A 574 -28.31 24.21 -4.91
C ARG A 574 -28.97 24.45 -3.56
N GLU A 575 -30.25 24.85 -3.55
CA GLU A 575 -31.05 25.01 -2.31
C GLU A 575 -31.20 23.68 -1.55
N GLN A 576 -31.11 22.52 -2.23
CA GLN A 576 -31.09 21.20 -1.63
C GLN A 576 -29.66 20.72 -1.28
N GLY A 577 -28.64 21.57 -1.41
CA GLY A 577 -27.26 21.25 -1.13
C GLY A 577 -26.52 20.49 -2.25
N VAL A 578 -27.11 20.41 -3.44
CA VAL A 578 -26.49 19.75 -4.61
C VAL A 578 -25.45 20.66 -5.25
N ARG A 579 -24.26 20.14 -5.53
CA ARG A 579 -23.20 20.84 -6.26
C ARG A 579 -23.50 20.82 -7.75
N ALA A 580 -24.20 21.83 -8.21
CA ALA A 580 -24.72 21.95 -9.56
C ALA A 580 -24.29 23.27 -10.21
N GLU A 581 -24.08 23.25 -11.52
CA GLU A 581 -23.73 24.43 -12.34
C GLU A 581 -24.36 24.35 -13.73
N VAL A 582 -24.43 25.48 -14.46
CA VAL A 582 -24.85 25.55 -15.86
C VAL A 582 -23.64 25.91 -16.72
N ASP A 583 -23.44 25.18 -17.82
CA ASP A 583 -22.40 25.49 -18.81
C ASP A 583 -22.85 26.60 -19.76
N HIS A 584 -22.50 27.84 -19.43
CA HIS A 584 -22.77 29.05 -20.23
C HIS A 584 -21.67 29.33 -21.28
N SER A 585 -20.72 28.41 -21.51
CA SER A 585 -19.71 28.64 -22.55
C SER A 585 -20.34 28.77 -23.94
N ASP A 586 -19.65 29.44 -24.86
CA ASP A 586 -20.07 29.58 -26.27
C ASP A 586 -19.89 28.27 -27.07
N ASP A 587 -19.48 27.18 -26.42
CA ASP A 587 -19.25 25.89 -27.05
C ASP A 587 -20.58 25.26 -27.54
N ARG A 588 -20.50 24.54 -28.67
CA ARG A 588 -21.64 23.75 -29.14
C ARG A 588 -21.95 22.62 -28.17
N MET A 589 -23.21 22.25 -28.00
CA MET A 589 -23.70 21.20 -27.10
C MET A 589 -22.86 19.90 -27.14
N PRO A 590 -22.47 19.32 -28.29
CA PRO A 590 -21.64 18.11 -28.30
C PRO A 590 -20.26 18.29 -27.62
N LYS A 591 -19.67 19.51 -27.71
CA LYS A 591 -18.41 19.81 -27.06
C LYS A 591 -18.61 19.98 -25.54
N LYS A 592 -19.67 20.65 -25.10
CA LYS A 592 -20.06 20.75 -23.67
C LYS A 592 -20.24 19.34 -23.08
N ILE A 593 -21.03 18.49 -23.71
CA ILE A 593 -21.24 17.08 -23.31
C ILE A 593 -19.89 16.37 -23.16
N ARG A 594 -19.01 16.46 -24.17
CA ARG A 594 -17.69 15.82 -24.13
C ARG A 594 -16.82 16.33 -22.99
N THR A 595 -16.84 17.63 -22.71
CA THR A 595 -16.07 18.26 -21.62
C THR A 595 -16.51 17.70 -20.28
N HIS A 596 -17.81 17.68 -19.99
CA HIS A 596 -18.35 17.21 -18.72
C HIS A 596 -18.31 15.68 -18.57
N THR A 597 -18.37 14.94 -19.67
CA THR A 597 -18.10 13.46 -19.67
C THR A 597 -16.64 13.17 -19.29
N LYS A 598 -15.67 13.94 -19.81
CA LYS A 598 -14.27 13.83 -19.42
C LYS A 598 -14.03 14.21 -17.96
N ALA A 599 -14.73 15.24 -17.48
CA ALA A 599 -14.73 15.66 -16.08
C ALA A 599 -15.47 14.68 -15.13
N LYS A 600 -16.01 13.57 -15.66
CA LYS A 600 -16.70 12.52 -14.91
C LYS A 600 -17.94 13.00 -14.14
N VAL A 601 -18.60 14.07 -14.59
CA VAL A 601 -19.83 14.57 -13.98
C VAL A 601 -20.92 13.50 -14.03
N PRO A 602 -21.59 13.16 -12.90
CA PRO A 602 -22.60 12.10 -12.85
C PRO A 602 -23.83 12.38 -13.72
N PHE A 603 -24.37 13.58 -13.60
CA PHE A 603 -25.60 13.98 -14.29
C PHE A 603 -25.38 15.20 -15.16
N GLN A 604 -25.64 15.06 -16.46
CA GLN A 604 -25.74 16.17 -17.40
C GLN A 604 -27.23 16.37 -17.69
N LEU A 605 -27.79 17.51 -17.27
CA LEU A 605 -29.16 17.88 -17.52
C LEU A 605 -29.24 18.73 -18.80
N ILE A 606 -29.87 18.19 -19.83
CA ILE A 606 -30.00 18.84 -21.11
C ILE A 606 -31.43 19.40 -21.17
N ALA A 607 -31.58 20.64 -21.65
CA ALA A 607 -32.91 21.23 -21.89
C ALA A 607 -32.96 22.01 -23.21
N GLY A 608 -34.02 21.76 -23.95
CA GLY A 608 -34.42 22.47 -25.16
C GLY A 608 -35.84 23.05 -25.05
N GLU A 609 -36.45 23.36 -26.19
CA GLU A 609 -37.79 23.92 -26.22
C GLU A 609 -38.84 22.98 -25.64
N GLU A 610 -38.77 21.69 -25.98
CA GLU A 610 -39.75 20.69 -25.52
C GLU A 610 -39.64 20.48 -24.01
N ASP A 611 -38.42 20.38 -23.47
CA ASP A 611 -38.19 20.23 -22.03
C ASP A 611 -38.71 21.45 -21.27
N ARG A 612 -38.36 22.67 -21.73
CA ARG A 612 -38.82 23.91 -21.11
C ARG A 612 -40.34 24.01 -21.12
N ALA A 613 -40.98 23.71 -22.26
CA ALA A 613 -42.44 23.79 -22.39
C ALA A 613 -43.16 22.78 -21.48
N ALA A 614 -42.55 21.62 -21.23
CA ALA A 614 -43.07 20.58 -20.38
C ALA A 614 -42.69 20.73 -18.89
N GLY A 615 -41.86 21.74 -18.52
CA GLY A 615 -41.30 21.83 -17.17
C GLY A 615 -40.43 20.65 -16.78
N ALA A 616 -39.63 20.13 -17.73
CA ALA A 616 -38.87 18.91 -17.62
C ALA A 616 -37.38 19.14 -17.96
N VAL A 617 -36.56 18.13 -17.73
CA VAL A 617 -35.16 18.04 -18.16
C VAL A 617 -34.86 16.65 -18.70
N SER A 618 -33.87 16.55 -19.56
CA SER A 618 -33.39 15.27 -20.11
C SER A 618 -32.02 14.93 -19.50
N PHE A 619 -31.92 13.78 -18.84
CA PHE A 619 -30.67 13.28 -18.27
C PHE A 619 -29.78 12.66 -19.32
N ARG A 620 -28.48 12.92 -19.22
CA ARG A 620 -27.45 12.11 -19.81
C ARG A 620 -26.50 11.62 -18.73
N PHE A 621 -26.31 10.30 -18.66
CA PHE A 621 -25.50 9.61 -17.66
C PHE A 621 -24.05 9.41 -18.16
N ARG A 622 -23.17 8.94 -17.28
CA ARG A 622 -21.74 8.76 -17.58
C ARG A 622 -21.46 7.77 -18.71
N ASP A 623 -22.25 6.72 -18.84
CA ASP A 623 -22.16 5.72 -19.91
C ASP A 623 -22.75 6.21 -21.26
N GLY A 624 -23.35 7.39 -21.25
CA GLY A 624 -24.02 7.99 -22.41
C GLY A 624 -25.47 7.63 -22.57
N THR A 625 -26.05 6.78 -21.71
CA THR A 625 -27.50 6.55 -21.67
C THR A 625 -28.26 7.82 -21.33
N GLN A 626 -29.52 7.87 -21.72
CA GLN A 626 -30.37 9.04 -21.56
C GLN A 626 -31.73 8.66 -20.96
N LEU A 627 -32.29 9.60 -20.19
CA LEU A 627 -33.67 9.56 -19.72
C LEU A 627 -34.27 10.90 -20.02
N ASN A 628 -35.18 10.97 -20.98
CA ASN A 628 -35.70 12.23 -21.52
C ASN A 628 -37.01 12.66 -20.86
N GLY A 629 -37.26 13.96 -20.80
CA GLY A 629 -38.55 14.55 -20.42
C GLY A 629 -38.93 14.28 -18.96
N VAL A 630 -37.97 14.21 -18.04
CA VAL A 630 -38.22 14.03 -16.62
C VAL A 630 -38.69 15.35 -15.99
N PRO A 631 -39.85 15.38 -15.33
CA PRO A 631 -40.32 16.57 -14.61
C PRO A 631 -39.25 17.10 -13.64
N VAL A 632 -39.06 18.41 -13.56
CA VAL A 632 -38.00 19.02 -12.75
C VAL A 632 -38.07 18.58 -11.28
N ASP A 633 -39.28 18.51 -10.69
CA ASP A 633 -39.44 18.05 -9.30
C ASP A 633 -38.94 16.62 -9.11
N GLU A 634 -39.32 15.72 -10.01
CA GLU A 634 -38.87 14.34 -10.01
C GLU A 634 -37.36 14.21 -10.23
N ALA A 635 -36.79 15.03 -11.13
CA ALA A 635 -35.35 15.09 -11.34
C ALA A 635 -34.59 15.47 -10.08
N ILE A 636 -35.05 16.48 -9.35
CA ILE A 636 -34.47 16.91 -8.09
C ILE A 636 -34.56 15.80 -7.03
N ASP A 637 -35.72 15.15 -6.92
CA ASP A 637 -35.92 14.04 -5.96
C ASP A 637 -35.03 12.87 -6.25
N ARG A 638 -34.91 12.45 -7.50
CA ARG A 638 -34.01 11.33 -7.91
C ARG A 638 -32.53 11.64 -7.62
N ILE A 639 -32.05 12.85 -7.95
CA ILE A 639 -30.68 13.31 -7.68
C ILE A 639 -30.41 13.33 -6.17
N THR A 640 -31.30 13.92 -5.39
CA THR A 640 -31.12 14.02 -3.93
C THR A 640 -31.21 12.65 -3.25
N ALA A 641 -32.03 11.74 -3.76
CA ALA A 641 -32.10 10.35 -3.29
C ALA A 641 -30.79 9.61 -3.54
N ALA A 642 -30.22 9.71 -4.75
CA ALA A 642 -28.94 9.11 -5.10
C ALA A 642 -27.77 9.64 -4.24
N ILE A 643 -27.78 10.94 -3.92
CA ILE A 643 -26.77 11.51 -3.01
C ILE A 643 -26.92 10.95 -1.59
N ARG A 644 -28.16 10.88 -1.06
CA ARG A 644 -28.42 10.37 0.31
C ARG A 644 -28.15 8.88 0.49
N SER A 645 -28.44 8.09 -0.53
CA SER A 645 -28.21 6.63 -0.51
C SER A 645 -26.76 6.22 -0.74
N HIS A 646 -25.88 7.18 -1.10
CA HIS A 646 -24.51 6.95 -1.56
C HIS A 646 -24.43 6.04 -2.80
N GLU A 647 -25.50 6.01 -3.59
CA GLU A 647 -25.60 5.17 -4.78
C GLU A 647 -24.56 5.59 -5.83
N GLN A 648 -23.96 4.58 -6.45
CA GLN A 648 -23.12 4.81 -7.63
C GLN A 648 -23.97 4.73 -8.89
N VAL A 649 -24.39 5.89 -9.37
CA VAL A 649 -25.16 6.00 -10.61
C VAL A 649 -24.23 6.22 -11.80
N SER A 650 -24.18 5.28 -12.73
CA SER A 650 -23.38 5.36 -13.95
C SER A 650 -24.20 5.22 -15.24
N THR A 651 -25.40 4.68 -15.14
CA THR A 651 -26.34 4.42 -16.24
C THR A 651 -27.73 4.96 -15.91
N ALA A 652 -28.59 5.10 -16.90
CA ALA A 652 -29.97 5.54 -16.69
C ALA A 652 -30.70 4.65 -15.68
N TRP A 653 -31.48 5.27 -14.80
CA TRP A 653 -32.40 4.54 -13.93
C TRP A 653 -33.45 3.79 -14.78
N SER A 654 -33.84 2.60 -14.33
CA SER A 654 -35.00 1.93 -14.91
C SER A 654 -36.26 2.77 -14.71
N GLU A 655 -37.14 2.80 -15.72
CA GLU A 655 -38.42 3.49 -15.67
C GLU A 655 -39.31 3.02 -14.51
#